data_4dc6809b9b8f011b9ea6e065f30e5caa
#
_entry.id   4dc6809b9b8f011b9ea6e065f30e5caa
#
_cell.length_a   1.000
_cell.length_b   1.000
_cell.length_c   1.000
_cell.angle_alpha   90.00
_cell.angle_beta   90.00
_cell.angle_gamma   90.00
#
_symmetry.space_group_name_H-M   'P 1'
#
loop_
_entity.id
_entity.type
_entity.pdbx_description
1 polymer ?
#
loop_
_entity_poly.entity_id
_entity_poly.type
_entity_poly.pdbx_seq_one_letter_code
_entity_poly.pdbx_strand_id
1 'polypeptide(L)'
;MSNHVTTRTQEDIAALFTEDLVTGVGKSVKHDSAPKHVSGEAVYVDDRLEFPNQLHIYARMSDRAHARIVRIDTAPCYEVPGVAIAITAQDVPGQLDIGAVLPGDPLLADGKVEYIGQPVIAVAADSLETARKAAMAAIIEYEDLEPVLDVVEALHKKHFVLDSHTHKRGDSATALASAPRRLQGSLHIGGQEHFYLETQVSSVMPTEDGGMIVYTSTQNPTEVQKLVAEVLGVSMNKIVIDMRRMGGGFGGKETQAAGPACMCAVIAHLTGRPTKMRLPRMEDMTMTGKRHPFYVEYDVGFDDDGLLHGIEIDLAGNCGYSPDLSGSIVDRAMFHSDNAYYLGDATINGHRCKTNLASNTAYRGFGGPQGMVAIEEIMDAVARELGKDPLEVRKRNYYGKTERNVTHYYQTVEHNMLEEMTAELEASSEYAKRREEISAFNAANPILKKGLALTPVKFGISFTASFLNQGGALVHVYTDGSIHLNHGGTEMGQGLNTKVAQVVAEVFQVDIERIQITATNTDKVPNTSPTAASSGTDLNGKAAQNAAQTIKQRLVEFAARKWQIFEEDIEFKNGQVRLRDQYISFDELIQQAYFGQVSLSSTGFYRTPKIYYDRSQARGRPFYYFAYGAACSEVIVDTLTGEYKMLRSDILHDVGASLNPAIDIGQVEGGFVQGLGWLTMEELVWNDKGKLMTNGPASYKIPAVADMPLDLRVKLVENRKNPEDTVFHSKAVGEPPFMLGISVWCAIKDAVASLADYRAQPQIDAPATPERVLWGVEQMRKLKQAASKPAATQTTPA
;
A
#
# COMPACT_ATOMS: atom_id res chain seq x y z
N MET A 1 11.86 18.96 -44.82
CA MET A 1 12.91 19.53 -43.99
C MET A 1 14.06 18.54 -44.02
N SER A 2 15.23 18.93 -44.57
CA SER A 2 16.38 18.06 -44.72
C SER A 2 17.00 17.82 -43.35
N ASN A 3 16.90 16.58 -42.84
CA ASN A 3 17.64 16.15 -41.66
C ASN A 3 19.15 16.18 -42.04
N HIS A 4 19.85 17.18 -41.53
CA HIS A 4 21.30 17.13 -41.48
C HIS A 4 21.68 16.07 -40.43
N VAL A 5 21.94 14.85 -40.88
CA VAL A 5 22.66 13.85 -40.10
C VAL A 5 24.08 14.36 -39.97
N THR A 6 24.40 15.03 -38.87
CA THR A 6 25.80 15.33 -38.51
C THR A 6 26.45 13.98 -38.19
N THR A 7 27.30 13.51 -39.10
CA THR A 7 28.18 12.35 -38.87
C THR A 7 29.11 12.71 -37.72
N ARG A 8 28.91 12.11 -36.53
CA ARG A 8 29.82 12.27 -35.38
C ARG A 8 31.21 11.74 -35.75
N THR A 9 32.24 12.46 -35.37
CA THR A 9 33.63 11.99 -35.53
C THR A 9 33.94 10.86 -34.55
N GLN A 10 35.00 10.09 -34.78
CA GLN A 10 35.43 9.06 -33.83
C GLN A 10 35.82 9.66 -32.45
N GLU A 11 36.29 10.90 -32.41
CA GLU A 11 36.60 11.63 -31.20
C GLU A 11 35.30 11.99 -30.43
N ASP A 12 34.27 12.45 -31.15
CA ASP A 12 32.92 12.71 -30.53
C ASP A 12 32.33 11.44 -29.96
N ILE A 13 32.48 10.30 -30.62
CA ILE A 13 31.96 9.01 -30.12
C ILE A 13 32.78 8.53 -28.91
N ALA A 14 34.11 8.70 -28.93
CA ALA A 14 34.96 8.34 -27.80
C ALA A 14 34.62 9.16 -26.54
N ALA A 15 34.22 10.43 -26.69
CA ALA A 15 33.78 11.27 -25.58
C ALA A 15 32.52 10.71 -24.89
N LEU A 16 31.60 10.10 -25.63
CA LEU A 16 30.41 9.48 -25.07
C LEU A 16 30.70 8.35 -24.06
N PHE A 17 31.86 7.70 -24.18
CA PHE A 17 32.28 6.63 -23.27
C PHE A 17 32.72 7.14 -21.89
N THR A 18 32.97 8.45 -21.75
CA THR A 18 33.32 9.09 -20.46
C THR A 18 32.10 9.65 -19.74
N GLU A 19 30.95 9.78 -20.39
CA GLU A 19 29.75 10.37 -19.86
C GLU A 19 28.75 9.30 -19.33
N ASP A 20 28.05 9.60 -18.23
CA ASP A 20 26.97 8.77 -17.76
C ASP A 20 25.77 8.88 -18.68
N LEU A 21 24.97 7.80 -18.75
CA LEU A 21 23.70 7.80 -19.46
C LEU A 21 22.73 8.80 -18.79
N VAL A 22 22.30 9.81 -19.54
CA VAL A 22 21.46 10.92 -19.02
C VAL A 22 20.11 10.42 -18.51
N THR A 23 19.56 9.36 -19.10
CA THR A 23 18.27 8.77 -18.76
C THR A 23 18.39 7.43 -18.04
N GLY A 24 19.61 7.07 -17.59
CA GLY A 24 19.90 5.83 -16.88
C GLY A 24 19.40 5.81 -15.43
N VAL A 25 19.77 4.75 -14.74
CA VAL A 25 19.49 4.56 -13.31
C VAL A 25 20.15 5.66 -12.47
N GLY A 26 19.44 6.16 -11.47
CA GLY A 26 19.89 7.25 -10.60
C GLY A 26 19.64 8.66 -11.15
N LYS A 27 19.08 8.77 -12.34
CA LYS A 27 18.72 10.06 -12.94
C LYS A 27 17.24 10.35 -12.76
N SER A 28 16.90 11.63 -12.57
CA SER A 28 15.51 12.10 -12.43
C SER A 28 14.83 12.20 -13.80
N VAL A 29 14.33 11.09 -14.30
CA VAL A 29 13.54 11.00 -15.53
C VAL A 29 12.08 11.23 -15.21
N LYS A 30 11.37 11.96 -16.07
CA LYS A 30 9.93 12.22 -15.93
C LYS A 30 9.14 10.92 -16.00
N HIS A 31 8.09 10.83 -15.21
CA HIS A 31 7.12 9.73 -15.26
C HIS A 31 6.57 9.58 -16.69
N ASP A 32 6.50 8.35 -17.22
CA ASP A 32 6.12 8.03 -18.60
C ASP A 32 4.76 8.59 -19.04
N SER A 33 3.86 8.73 -18.09
CA SER A 33 2.50 9.24 -18.31
C SER A 33 2.33 10.74 -17.97
N ALA A 34 3.34 11.40 -17.38
CA ALA A 34 3.18 12.79 -16.93
C ALA A 34 2.80 13.77 -18.05
N PRO A 35 3.42 13.74 -19.26
CA PRO A 35 2.99 14.59 -20.37
C PRO A 35 1.56 14.29 -20.80
N LYS A 36 1.14 13.01 -20.79
CA LYS A 36 -0.20 12.56 -21.20
C LYS A 36 -1.27 12.99 -20.20
N HIS A 37 -0.94 13.05 -18.90
CA HIS A 37 -1.87 13.53 -17.87
C HIS A 37 -2.20 15.02 -18.06
N VAL A 38 -1.19 15.86 -18.31
CA VAL A 38 -1.42 17.31 -18.46
C VAL A 38 -1.97 17.69 -19.83
N SER A 39 -1.79 16.85 -20.89
CA SER A 39 -2.38 17.07 -22.19
C SER A 39 -3.79 16.47 -22.34
N GLY A 40 -4.22 15.62 -21.41
CA GLY A 40 -5.48 14.88 -21.50
C GLY A 40 -5.41 13.64 -22.42
N GLU A 41 -4.22 13.23 -22.86
CA GLU A 41 -4.02 12.07 -23.73
C GLU A 41 -3.93 10.74 -22.96
N ALA A 42 -3.84 10.79 -21.62
CA ALA A 42 -3.80 9.58 -20.81
C ALA A 42 -5.15 8.85 -20.86
N VAL A 43 -5.14 7.62 -21.36
CA VAL A 43 -6.34 6.77 -21.45
C VAL A 43 -6.38 5.82 -20.27
N TYR A 44 -7.41 5.89 -19.46
CA TYR A 44 -7.76 4.95 -18.40
C TYR A 44 -8.79 3.92 -18.90
N VAL A 45 -9.17 2.96 -18.06
CA VAL A 45 -10.15 1.94 -18.48
C VAL A 45 -11.51 2.57 -18.80
N ASP A 46 -11.92 3.57 -18.03
CA ASP A 46 -13.20 4.27 -18.27
C ASP A 46 -13.20 5.13 -19.54
N ASP A 47 -12.03 5.61 -19.98
CA ASP A 47 -11.86 6.47 -21.16
C ASP A 47 -11.82 5.68 -22.48
N ARG A 48 -11.78 4.34 -22.43
CA ARG A 48 -11.79 3.53 -23.64
C ARG A 48 -13.07 3.73 -24.42
N LEU A 49 -12.94 3.84 -25.73
CA LEU A 49 -14.10 3.91 -26.61
C LEU A 49 -14.99 2.69 -26.42
N GLU A 50 -16.29 2.92 -26.42
CA GLU A 50 -17.27 1.85 -26.29
C GLU A 50 -17.27 0.95 -27.50
N PHE A 51 -17.41 -0.35 -27.25
CA PHE A 51 -17.58 -1.32 -28.33
C PHE A 51 -19.00 -1.24 -28.93
N PRO A 52 -19.18 -1.57 -30.21
CA PRO A 52 -20.52 -1.67 -30.76
C PRO A 52 -21.41 -2.62 -29.96
N ASN A 53 -22.64 -2.19 -29.67
CA ASN A 53 -23.63 -2.94 -28.89
C ASN A 53 -23.19 -3.27 -27.43
N GLN A 54 -22.27 -2.49 -26.85
CA GLN A 54 -21.83 -2.67 -25.49
C GLN A 54 -22.99 -2.50 -24.50
N LEU A 55 -23.01 -3.36 -23.48
CA LEU A 55 -23.94 -3.28 -22.35
C LEU A 55 -23.29 -2.62 -21.17
N HIS A 56 -24.06 -1.81 -20.45
CA HIS A 56 -23.66 -1.21 -19.18
C HIS A 56 -24.30 -1.97 -18.03
N ILE A 57 -23.53 -2.22 -16.97
CA ILE A 57 -23.94 -3.03 -15.84
C ILE A 57 -24.10 -2.17 -14.59
N TYR A 58 -25.17 -2.39 -13.85
CA TYR A 58 -25.38 -1.87 -12.51
C TYR A 58 -25.75 -3.01 -11.55
N ALA A 59 -25.04 -3.09 -10.41
CA ALA A 59 -25.34 -4.04 -9.36
C ALA A 59 -26.32 -3.44 -8.34
N ARG A 60 -27.43 -4.13 -8.05
CA ARG A 60 -28.31 -3.81 -6.93
C ARG A 60 -27.68 -4.37 -5.65
N MET A 61 -27.36 -3.48 -4.75
CA MET A 61 -26.76 -3.80 -3.46
C MET A 61 -27.82 -3.99 -2.37
N SER A 62 -27.49 -4.79 -1.37
CA SER A 62 -28.27 -4.92 -0.16
C SER A 62 -28.36 -3.60 0.63
N ASP A 63 -29.52 -3.32 1.18
CA ASP A 63 -29.75 -2.26 2.15
C ASP A 63 -29.88 -2.81 3.59
N ARG A 64 -29.55 -4.10 3.79
CA ARG A 64 -29.51 -4.79 5.09
C ARG A 64 -28.07 -5.17 5.44
N ALA A 65 -27.72 -4.97 6.71
CA ALA A 65 -26.41 -5.37 7.21
C ALA A 65 -26.30 -6.88 7.43
N HIS A 66 -27.42 -7.53 7.86
CA HIS A 66 -27.48 -8.96 8.02
C HIS A 66 -28.93 -9.42 7.83
N ALA A 67 -29.19 -10.23 6.82
CA ALA A 67 -30.54 -10.74 6.56
C ALA A 67 -30.51 -12.00 5.69
N ARG A 68 -31.53 -12.86 5.82
CA ARG A 68 -31.82 -13.89 4.84
C ARG A 68 -32.54 -13.29 3.65
N ILE A 69 -32.18 -13.73 2.45
CA ILE A 69 -32.91 -13.41 1.24
C ILE A 69 -34.07 -14.41 1.13
N VAL A 70 -35.29 -13.91 1.30
CA VAL A 70 -36.51 -14.74 1.20
C VAL A 70 -36.93 -14.96 -0.24
N ARG A 71 -36.84 -13.88 -1.05
CA ARG A 71 -37.24 -13.91 -2.46
C ARG A 71 -36.49 -12.84 -3.26
N ILE A 72 -36.10 -13.20 -4.46
CA ILE A 72 -35.65 -12.28 -5.51
C ILE A 72 -36.58 -12.42 -6.71
N ASP A 73 -37.14 -11.31 -7.18
CA ASP A 73 -37.94 -11.25 -8.39
C ASP A 73 -37.36 -10.21 -9.34
N THR A 74 -36.79 -10.69 -10.45
CA THR A 74 -36.17 -9.86 -11.49
C THR A 74 -37.12 -9.54 -12.62
N ALA A 75 -38.35 -10.08 -12.64
CA ALA A 75 -39.31 -9.83 -13.75
C ALA A 75 -39.58 -8.33 -13.98
N PRO A 76 -39.74 -7.49 -12.96
CA PRO A 76 -39.93 -6.05 -13.16
C PRO A 76 -38.76 -5.33 -13.84
N CYS A 77 -37.53 -5.90 -13.81
CA CYS A 77 -36.37 -5.33 -14.50
C CYS A 77 -36.62 -5.27 -16.04
N TYR A 78 -37.29 -6.30 -16.59
CA TYR A 78 -37.52 -6.43 -18.01
C TYR A 78 -38.67 -5.54 -18.52
N GLU A 79 -39.44 -4.92 -17.61
CA GLU A 79 -40.43 -3.90 -17.97
C GLU A 79 -39.76 -2.57 -18.37
N VAL A 80 -38.47 -2.38 -18.02
CA VAL A 80 -37.69 -1.21 -18.37
C VAL A 80 -37.10 -1.40 -19.79
N PRO A 81 -37.51 -0.58 -20.79
CA PRO A 81 -36.98 -0.71 -22.15
C PRO A 81 -35.47 -0.56 -22.22
N GLY A 82 -34.78 -1.41 -22.97
CA GLY A 82 -33.33 -1.40 -23.14
C GLY A 82 -32.58 -2.34 -22.23
N VAL A 83 -33.27 -3.07 -21.35
CA VAL A 83 -32.67 -4.13 -20.54
C VAL A 83 -32.39 -5.37 -21.38
N ALA A 84 -31.17 -5.87 -21.30
CA ALA A 84 -30.77 -7.10 -21.98
C ALA A 84 -30.89 -8.33 -21.05
N ILE A 85 -30.42 -8.21 -19.81
CA ILE A 85 -30.43 -9.30 -18.82
C ILE A 85 -30.36 -8.78 -17.40
N ALA A 86 -31.01 -9.50 -16.48
CA ALA A 86 -30.82 -9.37 -15.03
C ALA A 86 -30.37 -10.72 -14.49
N ILE A 87 -29.26 -10.79 -13.76
CA ILE A 87 -28.68 -12.01 -13.22
C ILE A 87 -28.69 -12.03 -11.72
N THR A 88 -28.77 -13.23 -11.15
CA THR A 88 -28.65 -13.56 -9.74
C THR A 88 -27.47 -14.51 -9.52
N ALA A 89 -27.21 -14.92 -8.30
CA ALA A 89 -26.19 -15.93 -7.96
C ALA A 89 -26.38 -17.26 -8.74
N GLN A 90 -27.64 -17.60 -9.08
CA GLN A 90 -27.97 -18.84 -9.80
C GLN A 90 -27.60 -18.84 -11.28
N ASP A 91 -27.33 -17.66 -11.84
CA ASP A 91 -26.98 -17.48 -13.25
C ASP A 91 -25.46 -17.54 -13.52
N VAL A 92 -24.65 -17.65 -12.45
CA VAL A 92 -23.18 -17.78 -12.55
C VAL A 92 -22.83 -19.18 -13.02
N PRO A 93 -22.19 -19.33 -14.20
CA PRO A 93 -22.00 -20.65 -14.82
C PRO A 93 -20.96 -21.54 -14.13
N GLY A 94 -20.00 -20.96 -13.43
CA GLY A 94 -18.93 -21.66 -12.74
C GLY A 94 -18.97 -21.49 -11.22
N GLN A 95 -17.85 -21.10 -10.62
CA GLN A 95 -17.77 -20.88 -9.17
C GLN A 95 -18.40 -19.52 -8.81
N LEU A 96 -19.29 -19.53 -7.83
CA LEU A 96 -19.88 -18.28 -7.31
C LEU A 96 -18.91 -17.48 -6.43
N ASP A 97 -18.07 -18.18 -5.70
CA ASP A 97 -17.12 -17.57 -4.78
C ASP A 97 -15.90 -17.00 -5.52
N ILE A 98 -15.61 -15.73 -5.32
CA ILE A 98 -14.48 -15.00 -5.89
C ILE A 98 -13.43 -14.61 -4.84
N GLY A 99 -13.43 -15.30 -3.68
CA GLY A 99 -12.40 -15.10 -2.65
C GLY A 99 -11.02 -15.41 -3.20
N ALA A 100 -10.18 -14.40 -3.26
CA ALA A 100 -8.88 -14.45 -3.93
C ALA A 100 -7.89 -15.41 -3.26
N VAL A 101 -7.85 -15.43 -1.93
CA VAL A 101 -6.94 -16.22 -1.11
C VAL A 101 -7.69 -17.31 -0.37
N LEU A 102 -8.82 -16.98 0.20
CA LEU A 102 -9.69 -17.89 0.95
C LEU A 102 -11.14 -17.70 0.48
N PRO A 103 -11.95 -18.77 0.45
CA PRO A 103 -13.35 -18.66 0.09
C PRO A 103 -14.15 -17.84 1.12
N GLY A 104 -15.27 -17.25 0.68
CA GLY A 104 -16.19 -16.51 1.52
C GLY A 104 -16.71 -15.20 0.89
N ASP A 105 -16.33 -14.91 -0.35
CA ASP A 105 -16.73 -13.71 -1.10
C ASP A 105 -17.58 -14.09 -2.32
N PRO A 106 -18.87 -14.36 -2.20
CA PRO A 106 -19.72 -14.66 -3.34
C PRO A 106 -19.87 -13.44 -4.25
N LEU A 107 -19.77 -13.64 -5.57
CA LEU A 107 -19.91 -12.60 -6.59
C LEU A 107 -21.26 -11.86 -6.49
N LEU A 108 -22.32 -12.59 -6.22
CA LEU A 108 -23.66 -12.11 -5.90
C LEU A 108 -24.15 -12.87 -4.67
N ALA A 109 -24.85 -12.20 -3.76
CA ALA A 109 -25.33 -12.81 -2.53
C ALA A 109 -26.28 -13.99 -2.81
N ASP A 110 -26.05 -15.11 -2.13
CA ASP A 110 -26.84 -16.33 -2.21
C ASP A 110 -27.42 -16.69 -0.84
N GLY A 111 -28.72 -16.70 -0.72
CA GLY A 111 -29.48 -17.06 0.49
C GLY A 111 -29.40 -16.06 1.63
N LYS A 112 -28.35 -15.25 1.74
CA LYS A 112 -28.21 -14.20 2.76
C LYS A 112 -27.35 -13.04 2.31
N VAL A 113 -27.53 -11.90 2.96
CA VAL A 113 -26.65 -10.74 2.89
C VAL A 113 -25.97 -10.50 4.24
N GLU A 114 -24.72 -10.08 4.22
CA GLU A 114 -23.90 -9.94 5.42
C GLU A 114 -23.35 -8.50 5.61
N TYR A 115 -23.62 -7.56 4.69
CA TYR A 115 -23.34 -6.14 4.88
C TYR A 115 -24.20 -5.27 3.95
N ILE A 116 -24.39 -4.01 4.34
CA ILE A 116 -25.00 -2.99 3.46
C ILE A 116 -24.01 -2.66 2.34
N GLY A 117 -24.39 -2.91 1.09
CA GLY A 117 -23.51 -2.76 -0.08
C GLY A 117 -23.18 -4.06 -0.78
N GLN A 118 -23.55 -5.22 -0.22
CA GLN A 118 -23.32 -6.51 -0.87
C GLN A 118 -24.15 -6.64 -2.15
N PRO A 119 -23.54 -6.95 -3.31
CA PRO A 119 -24.28 -7.16 -4.55
C PRO A 119 -25.24 -8.35 -4.43
N VAL A 120 -26.49 -8.15 -4.85
CA VAL A 120 -27.54 -9.20 -4.84
C VAL A 120 -27.95 -9.62 -6.25
N ILE A 121 -28.10 -8.65 -7.15
CA ILE A 121 -28.36 -8.87 -8.56
C ILE A 121 -27.51 -7.93 -9.40
N ALA A 122 -27.23 -8.30 -10.64
CA ALA A 122 -26.61 -7.41 -11.62
C ALA A 122 -27.51 -7.30 -12.86
N VAL A 123 -27.74 -6.07 -13.31
CA VAL A 123 -28.60 -5.79 -14.49
C VAL A 123 -27.76 -5.13 -15.56
N ALA A 124 -27.89 -5.61 -16.79
CA ALA A 124 -27.22 -5.06 -17.95
C ALA A 124 -28.23 -4.49 -18.95
N ALA A 125 -27.94 -3.27 -19.42
CA ALA A 125 -28.80 -2.53 -20.36
C ALA A 125 -27.94 -1.70 -21.33
N ASP A 126 -28.58 -1.05 -22.27
CA ASP A 126 -27.95 -0.21 -23.30
C ASP A 126 -27.35 1.10 -22.75
N SER A 127 -27.67 1.45 -21.50
CA SER A 127 -27.02 2.55 -20.74
C SER A 127 -26.96 2.26 -19.25
N LEU A 128 -26.01 2.90 -18.56
CA LEU A 128 -25.87 2.80 -17.10
C LEU A 128 -27.11 3.27 -16.36
N GLU A 129 -27.76 4.35 -16.84
CA GLU A 129 -28.98 4.89 -16.26
C GLU A 129 -30.15 3.89 -16.38
N THR A 130 -30.32 3.27 -17.56
CA THR A 130 -31.30 2.23 -17.77
C THR A 130 -31.05 1.00 -16.89
N ALA A 131 -29.78 0.54 -16.81
CA ALA A 131 -29.40 -0.58 -15.96
C ALA A 131 -29.70 -0.29 -14.47
N ARG A 132 -29.38 0.91 -13.99
CA ARG A 132 -29.66 1.37 -12.63
C ARG A 132 -31.17 1.40 -12.34
N LYS A 133 -31.95 2.02 -13.24
CA LYS A 133 -33.41 2.09 -13.09
C LYS A 133 -34.02 0.70 -13.03
N ALA A 134 -33.61 -0.19 -13.91
CA ALA A 134 -34.10 -1.57 -13.94
C ALA A 134 -33.69 -2.37 -12.71
N ALA A 135 -32.44 -2.24 -12.25
CA ALA A 135 -31.98 -2.89 -11.02
C ALA A 135 -32.79 -2.46 -9.81
N MET A 136 -33.19 -1.18 -9.73
CA MET A 136 -34.02 -0.66 -8.65
C MET A 136 -35.47 -1.12 -8.74
N ALA A 137 -35.95 -1.60 -9.90
CA ALA A 137 -37.30 -2.17 -10.05
C ALA A 137 -37.41 -3.60 -9.55
N ALA A 138 -36.31 -4.33 -9.41
CA ALA A 138 -36.30 -5.68 -8.82
C ALA A 138 -36.90 -5.69 -7.41
N ILE A 139 -37.63 -6.76 -7.08
CA ILE A 139 -38.22 -6.95 -5.75
C ILE A 139 -37.32 -7.93 -4.99
N ILE A 140 -36.77 -7.50 -3.84
CA ILE A 140 -35.98 -8.33 -2.94
C ILE A 140 -36.63 -8.29 -1.54
N GLU A 141 -37.01 -9.45 -1.06
CA GLU A 141 -37.63 -9.61 0.26
C GLU A 141 -36.61 -10.19 1.23
N TYR A 142 -36.50 -9.60 2.43
CA TYR A 142 -35.54 -9.98 3.44
C TYR A 142 -36.22 -10.37 4.74
N GLU A 143 -35.57 -11.30 5.47
CA GLU A 143 -35.81 -11.57 6.89
C GLU A 143 -34.58 -11.08 7.66
N ASP A 144 -34.75 -10.02 8.44
CA ASP A 144 -33.64 -9.38 9.16
C ASP A 144 -33.06 -10.31 10.24
N LEU A 145 -31.74 -10.30 10.35
CA LEU A 145 -30.95 -10.98 11.38
C LEU A 145 -30.16 -9.96 12.19
N GLU A 146 -29.76 -10.34 13.40
CA GLU A 146 -28.98 -9.47 14.28
C GLU A 146 -27.58 -9.27 13.70
N PRO A 147 -27.13 -8.04 13.40
CA PRO A 147 -25.79 -7.76 12.92
C PRO A 147 -24.81 -7.54 14.07
N VAL A 148 -23.55 -7.92 13.89
CA VAL A 148 -22.40 -7.50 14.70
C VAL A 148 -21.65 -6.43 13.93
N LEU A 149 -21.60 -5.20 14.43
CA LEU A 149 -21.03 -4.05 13.72
C LEU A 149 -19.74 -3.53 14.35
N ASP A 150 -19.52 -3.85 15.63
CA ASP A 150 -18.39 -3.34 16.42
C ASP A 150 -17.31 -4.42 16.60
N VAL A 151 -16.03 -4.01 16.50
CA VAL A 151 -14.89 -4.92 16.62
C VAL A 151 -14.68 -5.43 18.03
N VAL A 152 -14.99 -4.62 19.07
CA VAL A 152 -14.85 -5.01 20.47
C VAL A 152 -15.94 -6.01 20.83
N GLU A 153 -17.17 -5.80 20.32
CA GLU A 153 -18.26 -6.77 20.46
C GLU A 153 -17.89 -8.11 19.80
N ALA A 154 -17.35 -8.07 18.57
CA ALA A 154 -16.93 -9.27 17.86
C ALA A 154 -15.79 -10.01 18.60
N LEU A 155 -14.85 -9.27 19.18
CA LEU A 155 -13.76 -9.82 20.00
C LEU A 155 -14.29 -10.55 21.23
N HIS A 156 -15.17 -9.91 21.99
CA HIS A 156 -15.78 -10.50 23.21
C HIS A 156 -16.64 -11.72 22.90
N LYS A 157 -17.39 -11.68 21.80
CA LYS A 157 -18.17 -12.84 21.31
C LYS A 157 -17.31 -13.93 20.67
N LYS A 158 -16.02 -13.71 20.48
CA LYS A 158 -15.09 -14.57 19.70
C LYS A 158 -15.64 -14.87 18.30
N HIS A 159 -16.25 -13.87 17.68
CA HIS A 159 -16.79 -13.95 16.35
C HIS A 159 -15.69 -13.59 15.34
N PHE A 160 -15.07 -14.59 14.76
CA PHE A 160 -13.89 -14.46 13.94
C PHE A 160 -14.12 -15.01 12.52
N VAL A 161 -13.49 -14.38 11.50
CA VAL A 161 -13.44 -14.93 10.13
C VAL A 161 -12.36 -15.99 9.99
N LEU A 162 -11.30 -15.92 10.81
CA LEU A 162 -10.18 -16.84 10.88
C LEU A 162 -9.68 -16.96 12.31
N ASP A 163 -9.04 -18.08 12.63
CA ASP A 163 -8.45 -18.31 13.95
C ASP A 163 -7.42 -17.22 14.32
N SER A 164 -7.40 -16.89 15.61
CA SER A 164 -6.40 -15.99 16.18
C SER A 164 -5.01 -16.61 16.09
N HIS A 165 -3.98 -15.75 16.02
CA HIS A 165 -2.60 -16.15 15.95
C HIS A 165 -1.77 -15.41 17.00
N THR A 166 -0.69 -16.02 17.49
CA THR A 166 0.17 -15.45 18.53
C THR A 166 1.63 -15.50 18.08
N HIS A 167 2.31 -14.36 18.16
CA HIS A 167 3.77 -14.29 18.17
C HIS A 167 4.27 -14.27 19.60
N LYS A 168 5.19 -15.16 19.95
CA LYS A 168 5.74 -15.22 21.30
C LYS A 168 7.27 -15.32 21.28
N ARG A 169 7.90 -14.47 22.09
CA ARG A 169 9.31 -14.52 22.39
C ARG A 169 9.52 -14.38 23.88
N GLY A 170 10.39 -15.20 24.47
CA GLY A 170 10.65 -15.17 25.90
C GLY A 170 9.43 -15.50 26.76
N ASP A 171 9.35 -14.87 27.94
CA ASP A 171 8.26 -15.01 28.91
C ASP A 171 7.75 -13.64 29.36
N SER A 172 6.83 -13.09 28.58
CA SER A 172 6.22 -11.77 28.85
C SER A 172 5.53 -11.69 30.21
N ALA A 173 4.85 -12.76 30.63
CA ALA A 173 4.13 -12.77 31.91
C ALA A 173 5.09 -12.62 33.13
N THR A 174 6.20 -13.37 33.14
CA THR A 174 7.23 -13.24 34.17
C THR A 174 7.91 -11.87 34.10
N ALA A 175 8.23 -11.38 32.90
CA ALA A 175 8.87 -10.08 32.70
C ALA A 175 7.97 -8.93 33.17
N LEU A 176 6.66 -8.97 32.87
CA LEU A 176 5.67 -7.99 33.35
C LEU A 176 5.51 -8.04 34.88
N ALA A 177 5.48 -9.24 35.47
CA ALA A 177 5.33 -9.39 36.92
C ALA A 177 6.54 -8.88 37.71
N SER A 178 7.74 -8.93 37.11
CA SER A 178 9.00 -8.51 37.74
C SER A 178 9.46 -7.11 37.37
N ALA A 179 8.77 -6.45 36.43
CA ALA A 179 9.14 -5.11 35.98
C ALA A 179 8.99 -4.07 37.09
N PRO A 180 9.94 -3.11 37.21
CA PRO A 180 9.86 -2.04 38.19
C PRO A 180 8.62 -1.18 38.06
N ARG A 181 8.15 -0.96 36.84
CA ARG A 181 6.93 -0.23 36.51
C ARG A 181 6.09 -1.01 35.49
N ARG A 182 4.79 -0.81 35.50
CA ARG A 182 3.84 -1.44 34.61
C ARG A 182 2.72 -0.49 34.22
N LEU A 183 2.36 -0.50 32.95
CA LEU A 183 1.30 0.34 32.38
C LEU A 183 0.41 -0.49 31.47
N GLN A 184 -0.89 -0.27 31.57
CA GLN A 184 -1.89 -0.86 30.69
C GLN A 184 -2.68 0.23 29.97
N GLY A 185 -3.11 -0.06 28.76
CA GLY A 185 -3.92 0.87 27.98
C GLY A 185 -4.61 0.21 26.81
N SER A 186 -5.43 1.01 26.14
CA SER A 186 -6.12 0.60 24.92
C SER A 186 -6.18 1.75 23.92
N LEU A 187 -6.36 1.42 22.64
CA LEU A 187 -6.42 2.38 21.54
C LEU A 187 -7.36 1.89 20.46
N HIS A 188 -8.22 2.76 19.95
CA HIS A 188 -8.93 2.55 18.70
C HIS A 188 -8.15 3.20 17.54
N ILE A 189 -7.95 2.42 16.47
CA ILE A 189 -7.30 2.87 15.24
C ILE A 189 -8.33 2.76 14.13
N GLY A 190 -8.79 3.89 13.60
CA GLY A 190 -9.81 3.95 12.56
C GLY A 190 -9.35 3.34 11.23
N GLY A 191 -10.31 2.93 10.44
CA GLY A 191 -10.09 2.55 9.05
C GLY A 191 -9.75 3.75 8.17
N GLN A 192 -9.54 3.49 6.87
CA GLN A 192 -9.27 4.53 5.87
C GLN A 192 -9.83 4.09 4.51
N GLU A 193 -10.49 5.00 3.80
CA GLU A 193 -10.91 4.81 2.42
C GLU A 193 -9.74 5.01 1.47
N HIS A 194 -9.61 4.16 0.44
CA HIS A 194 -8.56 4.29 -0.57
C HIS A 194 -8.67 5.60 -1.35
N PHE A 195 -9.86 6.01 -1.61
CA PHE A 195 -10.22 7.24 -2.33
C PHE A 195 -9.42 7.44 -3.63
N TYR A 196 -9.11 6.33 -4.34
CA TYR A 196 -8.52 6.39 -5.67
C TYR A 196 -9.46 7.19 -6.60
N LEU A 197 -8.90 8.04 -7.47
CA LEU A 197 -9.74 8.92 -8.32
C LEU A 197 -10.53 8.14 -9.37
N GLU A 198 -9.91 7.16 -10.03
CA GLU A 198 -10.61 6.18 -10.87
C GLU A 198 -11.24 5.12 -9.97
N THR A 199 -12.57 5.06 -9.95
CA THR A 199 -13.32 4.02 -9.23
C THR A 199 -13.06 2.63 -9.81
N GLN A 200 -13.61 1.58 -9.22
CA GLN A 200 -13.57 0.24 -9.80
C GLN A 200 -14.25 0.26 -11.17
N VAL A 201 -13.53 -0.21 -12.18
CA VAL A 201 -14.03 -0.23 -13.56
C VAL A 201 -13.48 -1.43 -14.32
N SER A 202 -14.35 -2.09 -15.08
CA SER A 202 -14.00 -3.20 -15.95
C SER A 202 -14.81 -3.12 -17.25
N SER A 203 -14.19 -3.53 -18.37
CA SER A 203 -14.84 -3.69 -19.67
C SER A 203 -14.40 -5.00 -20.28
N VAL A 204 -15.33 -5.79 -20.77
CA VAL A 204 -15.09 -7.13 -21.32
C VAL A 204 -15.53 -7.20 -22.77
N MET A 205 -14.68 -7.78 -23.60
CA MET A 205 -14.96 -8.07 -25.01
C MET A 205 -14.82 -9.58 -25.27
N PRO A 206 -15.91 -10.27 -25.65
CA PRO A 206 -15.80 -11.65 -26.12
C PRO A 206 -14.93 -11.76 -27.39
N THR A 207 -14.17 -12.85 -27.53
CA THR A 207 -13.36 -13.15 -28.71
C THR A 207 -13.93 -14.32 -29.52
N GLU A 208 -13.52 -14.46 -30.78
CA GLU A 208 -14.06 -15.50 -31.71
C GLU A 208 -13.81 -16.94 -31.23
N ASP A 209 -12.73 -17.18 -30.45
CA ASP A 209 -12.36 -18.51 -29.92
C ASP A 209 -13.08 -18.89 -28.62
N GLY A 210 -14.14 -18.16 -28.26
CA GLY A 210 -14.85 -18.36 -26.98
C GLY A 210 -14.05 -17.92 -25.76
N GLY A 211 -13.07 -17.05 -25.96
CA GLY A 211 -12.32 -16.38 -24.91
C GLY A 211 -12.83 -14.97 -24.65
N MET A 212 -12.10 -14.21 -23.80
CA MET A 212 -12.42 -12.82 -23.49
C MET A 212 -11.16 -11.98 -23.27
N ILE A 213 -11.22 -10.74 -23.70
CA ILE A 213 -10.29 -9.69 -23.27
C ILE A 213 -10.98 -8.85 -22.21
N VAL A 214 -10.36 -8.75 -21.04
CA VAL A 214 -10.84 -7.99 -19.89
C VAL A 214 -9.94 -6.79 -19.68
N TYR A 215 -10.46 -5.61 -19.91
CA TYR A 215 -9.81 -4.35 -19.56
C TYR A 215 -10.29 -3.96 -18.17
N THR A 216 -9.39 -3.96 -17.19
CA THR A 216 -9.78 -3.69 -15.82
C THR A 216 -8.71 -2.89 -15.06
N SER A 217 -9.18 -2.04 -14.16
CA SER A 217 -8.32 -1.27 -13.26
C SER A 217 -7.95 -2.15 -12.06
N THR A 218 -6.86 -2.92 -12.17
CA THR A 218 -6.44 -3.90 -11.16
C THR A 218 -4.94 -3.87 -10.87
N GLN A 219 -4.58 -4.11 -9.61
CA GLN A 219 -3.20 -4.35 -9.18
C GLN A 219 -2.74 -5.79 -9.41
N ASN A 220 -3.68 -6.70 -9.71
CA ASN A 220 -3.43 -8.13 -9.82
C ASN A 220 -4.09 -8.76 -11.05
N PRO A 221 -3.52 -8.53 -12.25
CA PRO A 221 -4.07 -9.10 -13.49
C PRO A 221 -4.20 -10.64 -13.49
N THR A 222 -3.21 -11.34 -12.91
CA THR A 222 -3.22 -12.81 -12.87
C THR A 222 -4.36 -13.36 -12.01
N GLU A 223 -4.66 -12.75 -10.89
CA GLU A 223 -5.77 -13.18 -10.02
C GLU A 223 -7.12 -12.90 -10.67
N VAL A 224 -7.29 -11.72 -11.28
CA VAL A 224 -8.51 -11.42 -12.04
C VAL A 224 -8.69 -12.42 -13.18
N GLN A 225 -7.61 -12.79 -13.91
CA GLN A 225 -7.64 -13.83 -14.93
C GLN A 225 -8.16 -15.16 -14.39
N LYS A 226 -7.62 -15.59 -13.24
CA LYS A 226 -8.02 -16.82 -12.56
C LYS A 226 -9.50 -16.78 -12.18
N LEU A 227 -9.92 -15.73 -11.46
CA LEU A 227 -11.28 -15.61 -10.94
C LEU A 227 -12.33 -15.49 -12.06
N VAL A 228 -12.04 -14.73 -13.13
CA VAL A 228 -12.90 -14.69 -14.33
C VAL A 228 -13.01 -16.07 -14.97
N ALA A 229 -11.93 -16.82 -15.09
CA ALA A 229 -11.98 -18.19 -15.63
C ALA A 229 -12.80 -19.12 -14.74
N GLU A 230 -12.67 -19.02 -13.40
CA GLU A 230 -13.42 -19.83 -12.42
C GLU A 230 -14.92 -19.54 -12.43
N VAL A 231 -15.34 -18.27 -12.47
CA VAL A 231 -16.79 -17.93 -12.53
C VAL A 231 -17.43 -18.34 -13.84
N LEU A 232 -16.66 -18.43 -14.93
CA LEU A 232 -17.14 -18.91 -16.24
C LEU A 232 -17.03 -20.43 -16.41
N GLY A 233 -16.28 -21.12 -15.53
CA GLY A 233 -15.98 -22.54 -15.68
C GLY A 233 -15.10 -22.86 -16.91
N VAL A 234 -14.21 -21.95 -17.30
CA VAL A 234 -13.30 -22.10 -18.44
C VAL A 234 -11.84 -22.13 -18.01
N SER A 235 -10.93 -22.52 -18.90
CA SER A 235 -9.50 -22.47 -18.63
C SER A 235 -8.93 -21.06 -18.67
N MET A 236 -7.92 -20.76 -17.83
CA MET A 236 -7.31 -19.43 -17.71
C MET A 236 -6.78 -18.87 -19.05
N ASN A 237 -6.29 -19.74 -19.95
CA ASN A 237 -5.77 -19.32 -21.26
C ASN A 237 -6.84 -18.81 -22.24
N LYS A 238 -8.12 -18.88 -21.89
CA LYS A 238 -9.21 -18.24 -22.62
C LYS A 238 -9.44 -16.78 -22.22
N ILE A 239 -8.84 -16.36 -21.11
CA ILE A 239 -9.04 -15.04 -20.52
C ILE A 239 -7.74 -14.24 -20.61
N VAL A 240 -7.81 -13.05 -21.16
CA VAL A 240 -6.70 -12.11 -21.25
C VAL A 240 -7.04 -10.87 -20.45
N ILE A 241 -6.19 -10.51 -19.52
CA ILE A 241 -6.31 -9.23 -18.77
C ILE A 241 -5.34 -8.23 -19.38
N ASP A 242 -5.84 -7.03 -19.69
CA ASP A 242 -5.05 -5.92 -20.22
C ASP A 242 -5.22 -4.66 -19.36
N MET A 243 -4.13 -4.14 -18.79
CA MET A 243 -4.14 -2.98 -17.92
C MET A 243 -2.94 -2.06 -18.21
N ARG A 244 -3.17 -0.84 -18.72
CA ARG A 244 -2.10 0.11 -19.04
C ARG A 244 -1.71 0.99 -17.85
N ARG A 245 -2.68 1.53 -17.14
CA ARG A 245 -2.54 2.38 -15.94
C ARG A 245 -3.82 2.41 -15.13
N MET A 246 -3.69 2.71 -13.85
CA MET A 246 -4.80 2.96 -12.93
C MET A 246 -4.78 4.39 -12.41
N GLY A 247 -5.94 4.96 -12.15
CA GLY A 247 -6.11 6.22 -11.46
C GLY A 247 -6.05 6.08 -9.95
N GLY A 248 -4.97 5.46 -9.45
CA GLY A 248 -4.75 5.08 -8.06
C GLY A 248 -5.22 3.64 -7.76
N GLY A 249 -4.57 3.02 -6.79
CA GLY A 249 -4.92 1.68 -6.32
C GLY A 249 -4.77 1.58 -4.80
N PHE A 250 -3.59 1.87 -4.27
CA PHE A 250 -3.25 1.92 -2.84
C PHE A 250 -3.51 0.61 -2.06
N GLY A 251 -3.76 -0.49 -2.76
CA GLY A 251 -4.21 -1.77 -2.21
C GLY A 251 -5.69 -2.09 -2.48
N GLY A 252 -6.53 -1.09 -2.72
CA GLY A 252 -7.97 -1.25 -2.95
C GLY A 252 -8.37 -1.87 -4.28
N LYS A 253 -7.40 -2.11 -5.16
CA LYS A 253 -7.60 -2.80 -6.44
C LYS A 253 -6.76 -4.08 -6.54
N GLU A 254 -6.33 -4.61 -5.40
CA GLU A 254 -5.60 -5.88 -5.34
C GLU A 254 -6.57 -7.05 -5.52
N THR A 255 -7.58 -7.19 -4.68
CA THR A 255 -8.62 -8.22 -4.77
C THR A 255 -9.97 -7.67 -5.23
N GLN A 256 -10.34 -6.47 -4.81
CA GLN A 256 -11.68 -5.87 -5.01
C GLN A 256 -12.02 -5.58 -6.48
N ALA A 257 -11.03 -5.50 -7.36
CA ALA A 257 -11.25 -5.34 -8.81
C ALA A 257 -11.88 -6.58 -9.46
N ALA A 258 -11.83 -7.75 -8.83
CA ALA A 258 -12.36 -8.99 -9.37
C ALA A 258 -13.89 -8.97 -9.49
N GLY A 259 -14.62 -8.40 -8.53
CA GLY A 259 -16.08 -8.36 -8.55
C GLY A 259 -16.66 -7.75 -9.84
N PRO A 260 -16.34 -6.48 -10.18
CA PRO A 260 -16.78 -5.87 -11.43
C PRO A 260 -16.32 -6.62 -12.69
N ALA A 261 -15.08 -7.15 -12.70
CA ALA A 261 -14.55 -7.90 -13.82
C ALA A 261 -15.33 -9.21 -14.05
N CYS A 262 -15.59 -9.96 -12.98
CA CYS A 262 -16.38 -11.20 -13.02
C CYS A 262 -17.83 -10.96 -13.43
N MET A 263 -18.51 -9.92 -12.90
CA MET A 263 -19.87 -9.57 -13.33
C MET A 263 -19.93 -9.23 -14.82
N CYS A 264 -18.96 -8.43 -15.31
CA CYS A 264 -18.83 -8.14 -16.72
C CYS A 264 -18.65 -9.41 -17.56
N ALA A 265 -17.77 -10.30 -17.14
CA ALA A 265 -17.45 -11.54 -17.86
C ALA A 265 -18.66 -12.50 -17.91
N VAL A 266 -19.36 -12.70 -16.79
CA VAL A 266 -20.59 -13.54 -16.74
C VAL A 266 -21.65 -13.00 -17.69
N ILE A 267 -21.93 -11.71 -17.64
CA ILE A 267 -22.96 -11.09 -18.52
C ILE A 267 -22.52 -11.10 -19.98
N ALA A 268 -21.23 -10.87 -20.29
CA ALA A 268 -20.70 -10.98 -21.65
C ALA A 268 -20.82 -12.41 -22.17
N HIS A 269 -20.58 -13.42 -21.33
CA HIS A 269 -20.75 -14.83 -21.68
C HIS A 269 -22.22 -15.18 -22.02
N LEU A 270 -23.15 -14.76 -21.17
CA LEU A 270 -24.57 -15.05 -21.31
C LEU A 270 -25.24 -14.33 -22.51
N THR A 271 -24.73 -13.14 -22.86
CA THR A 271 -25.34 -12.30 -23.91
C THR A 271 -24.59 -12.32 -25.24
N GLY A 272 -23.32 -12.76 -25.24
CA GLY A 272 -22.43 -12.65 -26.41
C GLY A 272 -22.06 -11.19 -26.76
N ARG A 273 -22.36 -10.22 -25.91
CA ARG A 273 -22.15 -8.79 -26.14
C ARG A 273 -21.01 -8.25 -25.28
N PRO A 274 -20.25 -7.24 -25.75
CA PRO A 274 -19.33 -6.52 -24.89
C PRO A 274 -20.04 -5.89 -23.70
N THR A 275 -19.35 -5.80 -22.56
CA THR A 275 -19.92 -5.26 -21.34
C THR A 275 -18.99 -4.26 -20.69
N LYS A 276 -19.54 -3.32 -19.91
CA LYS A 276 -18.79 -2.37 -19.09
C LYS A 276 -19.50 -2.18 -17.75
N MET A 277 -18.75 -2.21 -16.67
CA MET A 277 -19.20 -1.84 -15.34
C MET A 277 -18.23 -0.81 -14.76
N ARG A 278 -18.76 0.34 -14.38
CA ARG A 278 -18.06 1.36 -13.63
C ARG A 278 -18.87 1.67 -12.38
N LEU A 279 -18.27 1.53 -11.22
CA LEU A 279 -18.93 1.88 -9.96
C LEU A 279 -18.93 3.41 -9.78
N PRO A 280 -20.10 4.05 -9.62
CA PRO A 280 -20.15 5.42 -9.14
C PRO A 280 -19.48 5.53 -7.75
N ARG A 281 -18.96 6.70 -7.38
CA ARG A 281 -18.16 6.88 -6.16
C ARG A 281 -18.85 6.40 -4.88
N MET A 282 -20.13 6.70 -4.70
CA MET A 282 -20.84 6.32 -3.48
C MET A 282 -21.07 4.80 -3.41
N GLU A 283 -21.36 4.18 -4.53
CA GLU A 283 -21.51 2.74 -4.65
C GLU A 283 -20.15 2.03 -4.44
N ASP A 284 -19.06 2.55 -5.01
CA ASP A 284 -17.72 2.03 -4.82
C ASP A 284 -17.35 2.04 -3.33
N MET A 285 -17.46 3.18 -2.67
CA MET A 285 -17.17 3.32 -1.24
C MET A 285 -18.09 2.48 -0.34
N THR A 286 -19.29 2.15 -0.79
CA THR A 286 -20.24 1.33 -0.01
C THR A 286 -19.97 -0.17 -0.20
N MET A 287 -19.63 -0.57 -1.42
CA MET A 287 -19.47 -1.97 -1.82
C MET A 287 -18.11 -2.54 -1.44
N THR A 288 -17.05 -1.74 -1.58
CA THR A 288 -15.66 -2.21 -1.48
C THR A 288 -15.09 -2.12 -0.05
N GLY A 289 -14.03 -2.91 0.19
CA GLY A 289 -13.30 -2.93 1.46
C GLY A 289 -12.46 -1.68 1.71
N LYS A 290 -12.05 -1.51 2.96
CA LYS A 290 -11.29 -0.38 3.50
C LYS A 290 -10.00 -0.86 4.17
N ARG A 291 -9.14 0.08 4.62
CA ARG A 291 -8.12 -0.23 5.63
C ARG A 291 -8.81 -0.76 6.87
N HIS A 292 -8.34 -1.88 7.39
CA HIS A 292 -8.88 -2.46 8.63
C HIS A 292 -8.83 -1.47 9.80
N PRO A 293 -9.95 -1.14 10.44
CA PRO A 293 -9.93 -0.59 11.79
C PRO A 293 -9.37 -1.63 12.76
N PHE A 294 -8.68 -1.16 13.81
CA PHE A 294 -8.17 -2.02 14.88
C PHE A 294 -8.61 -1.50 16.24
N TYR A 295 -8.85 -2.43 17.15
CA TYR A 295 -8.84 -2.20 18.58
C TYR A 295 -7.61 -2.87 19.17
N VAL A 296 -6.88 -2.14 20.00
CA VAL A 296 -5.63 -2.58 20.60
C VAL A 296 -5.73 -2.51 22.10
N GLU A 297 -5.35 -3.57 22.79
CA GLU A 297 -5.08 -3.57 24.23
C GLU A 297 -3.60 -3.90 24.45
N TYR A 298 -2.99 -3.28 25.45
CA TYR A 298 -1.58 -3.53 25.75
C TYR A 298 -1.30 -3.52 27.26
N ASP A 299 -0.25 -4.27 27.61
CA ASP A 299 0.32 -4.33 28.94
C ASP A 299 1.85 -4.27 28.78
N VAL A 300 2.50 -3.29 29.42
CA VAL A 300 3.93 -3.06 29.25
C VAL A 300 4.64 -2.86 30.58
N GLY A 301 5.73 -3.59 30.78
CA GLY A 301 6.64 -3.47 31.93
C GLY A 301 7.94 -2.80 31.52
N PHE A 302 8.42 -1.83 32.30
CA PHE A 302 9.61 -1.03 32.01
C PHE A 302 10.33 -0.57 33.31
N ASP A 303 11.53 -0.03 33.16
CA ASP A 303 12.29 0.55 34.27
C ASP A 303 12.20 2.08 34.33
N ASP A 304 12.84 2.69 35.32
CA ASP A 304 12.88 4.15 35.49
C ASP A 304 13.61 4.89 34.35
N ASP A 305 14.38 4.19 33.53
CA ASP A 305 15.02 4.73 32.33
C ASP A 305 14.17 4.60 31.09
N GLY A 306 13.04 3.88 31.18
CA GLY A 306 12.11 3.62 30.09
C GLY A 306 12.51 2.45 29.19
N LEU A 307 13.44 1.59 29.62
CA LEU A 307 13.75 0.35 28.93
C LEU A 307 12.62 -0.66 29.13
N LEU A 308 12.09 -1.21 28.04
CA LEU A 308 11.04 -2.23 28.10
C LEU A 308 11.62 -3.58 28.56
N HIS A 309 10.97 -4.19 29.53
CA HIS A 309 11.29 -5.50 30.09
C HIS A 309 10.38 -6.59 29.53
N GLY A 310 9.08 -6.33 29.46
CA GLY A 310 8.08 -7.26 28.93
C GLY A 310 6.91 -6.52 28.31
N ILE A 311 6.25 -7.14 27.32
CA ILE A 311 5.13 -6.53 26.62
C ILE A 311 4.12 -7.59 26.16
N GLU A 312 2.84 -7.29 26.34
CA GLU A 312 1.73 -8.03 25.75
C GLU A 312 0.87 -7.06 24.95
N ILE A 313 0.52 -7.43 23.71
CA ILE A 313 -0.32 -6.63 22.79
C ILE A 313 -1.37 -7.54 22.19
N ASP A 314 -2.63 -7.16 22.33
CA ASP A 314 -3.78 -7.75 21.65
C ASP A 314 -4.24 -6.84 20.52
N LEU A 315 -4.20 -7.34 19.29
CA LEU A 315 -4.55 -6.64 18.05
C LEU A 315 -5.83 -7.24 17.49
N ALA A 316 -6.96 -6.59 17.68
CA ALA A 316 -8.24 -7.00 17.12
C ALA A 316 -8.53 -6.24 15.83
N GLY A 317 -8.30 -6.88 14.67
CA GLY A 317 -8.62 -6.32 13.37
C GLY A 317 -10.08 -6.52 13.01
N ASN A 318 -10.78 -5.44 12.60
CA ASN A 318 -12.10 -5.55 12.02
C ASN A 318 -11.96 -6.03 10.57
N CYS A 319 -12.32 -7.27 10.29
CA CYS A 319 -12.16 -7.90 8.97
C CYS A 319 -13.35 -7.67 8.03
N GLY A 320 -14.49 -7.23 8.57
CA GLY A 320 -15.75 -7.26 7.83
C GLY A 320 -16.35 -8.66 7.77
N TYR A 321 -17.16 -8.95 6.75
CA TYR A 321 -17.95 -10.18 6.71
C TYR A 321 -17.18 -11.42 6.23
N SER A 322 -16.13 -11.25 5.43
CA SER A 322 -15.33 -12.33 4.82
C SER A 322 -13.84 -12.18 5.14
N PRO A 323 -13.02 -13.23 4.92
CA PRO A 323 -11.60 -13.17 5.21
C PRO A 323 -10.80 -12.27 4.27
N ASP A 324 -11.11 -12.19 2.99
CA ASP A 324 -10.29 -11.49 1.97
C ASP A 324 -8.77 -11.64 2.24
N LEU A 325 -8.05 -10.54 2.50
CA LEU A 325 -6.62 -10.52 2.86
C LEU A 325 -6.36 -10.36 4.37
N SER A 326 -7.41 -10.36 5.19
CA SER A 326 -7.36 -10.04 6.63
C SER A 326 -6.39 -10.91 7.42
N GLY A 327 -6.25 -12.19 7.07
CA GLY A 327 -5.31 -13.09 7.71
C GLY A 327 -3.87 -12.55 7.67
N SER A 328 -3.40 -12.24 6.48
CA SER A 328 -2.05 -11.71 6.24
C SER A 328 -1.87 -10.27 6.74
N ILE A 329 -2.95 -9.47 6.73
CA ILE A 329 -2.93 -8.07 7.21
C ILE A 329 -2.75 -8.03 8.73
N VAL A 330 -3.49 -8.85 9.48
CA VAL A 330 -3.34 -8.94 10.92
C VAL A 330 -1.98 -9.55 11.28
N ASP A 331 -1.52 -10.60 10.57
CA ASP A 331 -0.17 -11.13 10.75
C ASP A 331 0.90 -10.03 10.54
N ARG A 332 0.75 -9.17 9.52
CA ARG A 332 1.70 -8.09 9.27
C ARG A 332 1.65 -6.98 10.33
N ALA A 333 0.49 -6.70 10.91
CA ALA A 333 0.39 -5.82 12.07
C ALA A 333 1.18 -6.38 13.25
N MET A 334 1.07 -7.69 13.51
CA MET A 334 1.85 -8.37 14.55
C MET A 334 3.35 -8.29 14.28
N PHE A 335 3.82 -8.50 13.04
CA PHE A 335 5.24 -8.34 12.69
C PHE A 335 5.78 -6.93 12.97
N HIS A 336 4.98 -5.91 12.72
CA HIS A 336 5.40 -4.51 12.80
C HIS A 336 5.03 -3.83 14.13
N SER A 337 4.51 -4.59 15.11
CA SER A 337 4.33 -4.11 16.48
C SER A 337 5.64 -3.87 17.22
N ASP A 338 6.75 -4.17 16.58
CA ASP A 338 8.09 -3.82 17.06
C ASP A 338 8.59 -2.47 16.52
N ASN A 339 8.10 -2.04 15.35
CA ASN A 339 8.66 -0.90 14.62
C ASN A 339 10.19 -0.89 14.70
N ALA A 340 10.77 0.14 15.34
CA ALA A 340 12.20 0.34 15.54
C ALA A 340 12.76 -0.29 16.83
N TYR A 341 11.92 -0.95 17.64
CA TYR A 341 12.22 -1.28 19.03
C TYR A 341 12.45 -2.78 19.25
N TYR A 342 13.46 -3.08 20.07
CA TYR A 342 13.74 -4.44 20.48
C TYR A 342 12.77 -4.88 21.57
N LEU A 343 12.01 -5.91 21.29
CA LEU A 343 11.08 -6.55 22.22
C LEU A 343 11.70 -7.89 22.69
N GLY A 344 12.22 -7.92 23.91
CA GLY A 344 12.92 -9.09 24.49
C GLY A 344 11.94 -10.20 24.87
N ASP A 345 11.01 -9.89 25.77
CA ASP A 345 9.95 -10.77 26.25
C ASP A 345 8.61 -10.21 25.77
N ALA A 346 8.05 -10.82 24.75
CA ALA A 346 6.86 -10.29 24.07
C ALA A 346 5.84 -11.39 23.74
N THR A 347 4.56 -11.08 23.95
CA THR A 347 3.44 -11.84 23.44
C THR A 347 2.55 -10.90 22.64
N ILE A 348 2.34 -11.18 21.34
CA ILE A 348 1.52 -10.37 20.46
C ILE A 348 0.46 -11.27 19.87
N ASN A 349 -0.80 -11.00 20.20
CA ASN A 349 -1.96 -11.73 19.72
C ASN A 349 -2.64 -10.95 18.60
N GLY A 350 -3.03 -11.64 17.53
CA GLY A 350 -3.80 -11.07 16.44
C GLY A 350 -5.13 -11.77 16.30
N HIS A 351 -6.22 -11.00 16.35
CA HIS A 351 -7.58 -11.48 16.24
C HIS A 351 -8.23 -10.98 14.95
N ARG A 352 -8.88 -11.88 14.19
CA ARG A 352 -9.52 -11.60 12.91
C ARG A 352 -11.02 -11.52 13.13
N CYS A 353 -11.48 -10.38 13.65
CA CYS A 353 -12.86 -10.16 14.07
C CYS A 353 -13.80 -10.04 12.88
N LYS A 354 -14.87 -10.85 12.87
CA LYS A 354 -15.94 -10.82 11.87
C LYS A 354 -17.00 -9.80 12.27
N THR A 355 -17.34 -8.90 11.34
CA THR A 355 -18.45 -7.95 11.49
C THR A 355 -19.35 -7.96 10.26
N ASN A 356 -20.56 -7.42 10.38
CA ASN A 356 -21.49 -7.27 9.26
C ASN A 356 -21.26 -5.94 8.51
N LEU A 357 -20.02 -5.72 8.12
CA LEU A 357 -19.54 -4.61 7.28
C LEU A 357 -18.86 -5.18 6.04
N ALA A 358 -18.60 -4.34 5.03
CA ALA A 358 -17.81 -4.74 3.86
C ALA A 358 -16.48 -5.35 4.29
N SER A 359 -16.02 -6.40 3.60
CA SER A 359 -14.73 -7.02 3.88
C SER A 359 -13.60 -6.03 3.72
N ASN A 360 -12.91 -5.75 4.82
CA ASN A 360 -11.73 -4.90 4.79
C ASN A 360 -10.60 -5.60 4.02
N THR A 361 -9.80 -4.82 3.31
CA THR A 361 -8.83 -5.33 2.35
C THR A 361 -7.46 -4.65 2.48
N ALA A 362 -6.56 -4.98 1.54
CA ALA A 362 -5.24 -4.36 1.46
C ALA A 362 -5.34 -2.83 1.39
N TYR A 363 -4.47 -2.18 2.13
CA TYR A 363 -4.22 -0.75 2.02
C TYR A 363 -2.74 -0.49 2.32
N ARG A 364 -2.11 0.48 1.65
CA ARG A 364 -0.69 0.87 1.74
C ARG A 364 -0.11 0.64 3.13
N GLY A 365 0.85 -0.30 3.28
CA GLY A 365 1.44 -0.78 4.52
C GLY A 365 0.85 -2.09 5.07
N PHE A 366 -0.34 -2.54 4.61
CA PHE A 366 -0.89 -3.89 4.77
C PHE A 366 -0.92 -4.38 6.23
N GLY A 367 -1.43 -3.59 7.17
CA GLY A 367 -1.45 -3.92 8.61
C GLY A 367 -0.23 -3.38 9.38
N GLY A 368 0.93 -3.24 8.73
CA GLY A 368 2.11 -2.65 9.35
C GLY A 368 1.88 -1.29 10.03
N PRO A 369 1.15 -0.36 9.38
CA PRO A 369 0.83 0.92 10.01
C PRO A 369 0.09 0.80 11.34
N GLN A 370 -0.87 -0.11 11.45
CA GLN A 370 -1.64 -0.31 12.68
C GLN A 370 -0.75 -0.86 13.81
N GLY A 371 0.12 -1.84 13.51
CA GLY A 371 1.09 -2.36 14.49
C GLY A 371 2.07 -1.27 14.95
N MET A 372 2.53 -0.41 14.02
CA MET A 372 3.43 0.69 14.37
C MET A 372 2.73 1.78 15.19
N VAL A 373 1.49 2.15 14.90
CA VAL A 373 0.72 3.10 15.71
C VAL A 373 0.56 2.57 17.14
N ALA A 374 0.29 1.27 17.30
CA ALA A 374 0.16 0.66 18.62
C ALA A 374 1.43 0.80 19.46
N ILE A 375 2.62 0.49 18.90
CA ILE A 375 3.86 0.60 19.67
C ILE A 375 4.29 2.05 19.89
N GLU A 376 4.02 2.98 18.96
CA GLU A 376 4.30 4.39 19.15
C GLU A 376 3.43 5.01 20.24
N GLU A 377 2.16 4.57 20.40
CA GLU A 377 1.31 4.89 21.55
C GLU A 377 1.96 4.44 22.87
N ILE A 378 2.45 3.20 22.91
CA ILE A 378 3.08 2.62 24.10
C ILE A 378 4.34 3.40 24.48
N MET A 379 5.18 3.77 23.50
CA MET A 379 6.39 4.56 23.75
C MET A 379 6.08 5.94 24.32
N ASP A 380 5.08 6.62 23.79
CA ASP A 380 4.62 7.90 24.31
C ASP A 380 4.05 7.75 25.73
N ALA A 381 3.22 6.74 25.97
CA ALA A 381 2.63 6.49 27.28
C ALA A 381 3.68 6.21 28.37
N VAL A 382 4.71 5.40 28.07
CA VAL A 382 5.85 5.14 28.97
C VAL A 382 6.61 6.43 29.25
N ALA A 383 6.87 7.25 28.22
CA ALA A 383 7.56 8.53 28.39
C ALA A 383 6.79 9.50 29.32
N ARG A 384 5.46 9.57 29.16
CA ARG A 384 4.61 10.41 30.02
C ARG A 384 4.58 9.93 31.46
N GLU A 385 4.49 8.63 31.69
CA GLU A 385 4.54 8.04 33.03
C GLU A 385 5.85 8.38 33.76
N LEU A 386 6.96 8.43 33.02
CA LEU A 386 8.28 8.77 33.54
C LEU A 386 8.54 10.28 33.57
N GLY A 387 7.73 11.09 32.86
CA GLY A 387 7.97 12.52 32.65
C GLY A 387 9.26 12.79 31.85
N LYS A 388 9.58 11.89 30.92
CA LYS A 388 10.74 11.97 29.99
C LYS A 388 10.29 12.44 28.60
N ASP A 389 11.26 12.90 27.80
CA ASP A 389 11.02 13.15 26.39
C ASP A 389 10.76 11.83 25.68
N PRO A 390 9.68 11.71 24.86
CA PRO A 390 9.39 10.48 24.13
C PRO A 390 10.53 10.01 23.22
N LEU A 391 11.34 10.92 22.66
CA LEU A 391 12.48 10.53 21.83
C LEU A 391 13.58 9.82 22.66
N GLU A 392 13.79 10.21 23.92
CA GLU A 392 14.74 9.52 24.80
C GLU A 392 14.32 8.06 25.05
N VAL A 393 13.02 7.85 25.33
CA VAL A 393 12.46 6.51 25.54
C VAL A 393 12.55 5.68 24.26
N ARG A 394 12.24 6.26 23.10
CA ARG A 394 12.42 5.60 21.80
C ARG A 394 13.86 5.14 21.58
N LYS A 395 14.82 6.04 21.71
CA LYS A 395 16.26 5.73 21.54
C LYS A 395 16.73 4.62 22.48
N ARG A 396 16.24 4.60 23.71
CA ARG A 396 16.59 3.58 24.73
C ARG A 396 16.19 2.18 24.27
N ASN A 397 15.14 2.06 23.50
CA ASN A 397 14.56 0.80 23.05
C ASN A 397 14.93 0.38 21.62
N TYR A 398 15.68 1.18 20.88
CA TYR A 398 16.06 0.84 19.51
C TYR A 398 16.74 -0.52 19.40
N TYR A 399 16.53 -1.16 18.26
CA TYR A 399 17.36 -2.29 17.87
C TYR A 399 18.84 -1.90 17.86
N GLY A 400 19.66 -2.75 18.43
CA GLY A 400 21.12 -2.59 18.35
C GLY A 400 21.68 -3.13 17.03
N LYS A 401 23.00 -2.99 16.85
CA LYS A 401 23.71 -3.49 15.65
C LYS A 401 24.18 -4.94 15.83
N THR A 402 24.67 -5.31 16.99
CA THR A 402 25.25 -6.64 17.31
C THR A 402 24.47 -7.36 18.40
N GLU A 403 23.91 -6.63 19.34
CA GLU A 403 23.08 -7.13 20.44
C GLU A 403 21.70 -6.49 20.34
N ARG A 404 20.68 -7.14 20.92
CA ARG A 404 19.29 -6.67 20.83
C ARG A 404 18.86 -6.39 19.37
N ASN A 405 19.30 -7.24 18.43
CA ASN A 405 19.12 -7.06 16.99
C ASN A 405 18.28 -8.18 16.33
N VAL A 406 17.57 -8.96 17.13
CA VAL A 406 16.67 -10.03 16.64
C VAL A 406 15.24 -9.68 16.99
N THR A 407 14.35 -9.74 16.00
CA THR A 407 12.92 -9.44 16.16
C THR A 407 12.19 -10.47 17.02
N HIS A 408 11.00 -10.16 17.48
CA HIS A 408 10.14 -11.10 18.22
C HIS A 408 9.68 -12.31 17.39
N TYR A 409 9.84 -12.26 16.06
CA TYR A 409 9.62 -13.37 15.12
C TYR A 409 10.94 -13.98 14.61
N TYR A 410 12.06 -13.70 15.30
CA TYR A 410 13.38 -14.29 15.14
C TYR A 410 14.13 -13.97 13.84
N GLN A 411 13.81 -12.87 13.16
CA GLN A 411 14.63 -12.31 12.09
C GLN A 411 15.70 -11.39 12.66
N THR A 412 16.95 -11.54 12.23
CA THR A 412 18.01 -10.57 12.54
C THR A 412 17.78 -9.26 11.79
N VAL A 413 17.86 -8.14 12.50
CA VAL A 413 17.81 -6.79 11.92
C VAL A 413 19.22 -6.43 11.47
N GLU A 414 19.52 -6.82 10.22
CA GLU A 414 20.81 -6.57 9.57
C GLU A 414 20.88 -5.12 9.08
N HIS A 415 22.11 -4.56 9.04
CA HIS A 415 22.37 -3.22 8.50
C HIS A 415 21.49 -2.11 9.09
N ASN A 416 21.25 -2.21 10.40
CA ASN A 416 20.46 -1.24 11.14
C ASN A 416 21.13 0.15 11.11
N MET A 417 20.33 1.16 10.72
CA MET A 417 20.76 2.56 10.62
C MET A 417 19.91 3.53 11.44
N LEU A 418 19.06 3.01 12.32
CA LEU A 418 18.08 3.81 13.09
C LEU A 418 18.76 4.88 13.93
N GLU A 419 19.85 4.53 14.62
CA GLU A 419 20.56 5.46 15.49
C GLU A 419 21.17 6.63 14.72
N GLU A 420 21.90 6.33 13.63
CA GLU A 420 22.54 7.35 12.79
C GLU A 420 21.50 8.24 12.10
N MET A 421 20.44 7.64 11.56
CA MET A 421 19.37 8.36 10.88
C MET A 421 18.61 9.26 11.84
N THR A 422 18.32 8.78 13.05
CA THR A 422 17.64 9.57 14.08
C THR A 422 18.53 10.74 14.53
N ALA A 423 19.82 10.51 14.75
CA ALA A 423 20.75 11.57 15.12
C ALA A 423 20.91 12.64 14.02
N GLU A 424 20.96 12.24 12.74
CA GLU A 424 21.00 13.16 11.61
C GLU A 424 19.73 14.02 11.57
N LEU A 425 18.56 13.40 11.72
CA LEU A 425 17.28 14.11 11.68
C LEU A 425 17.10 15.01 12.91
N GLU A 426 17.48 14.54 14.09
CA GLU A 426 17.44 15.33 15.33
C GLU A 426 18.26 16.63 15.20
N ALA A 427 19.46 16.52 14.62
CA ALA A 427 20.32 17.67 14.38
C ALA A 427 19.75 18.60 13.27
N SER A 428 19.36 18.05 12.12
CA SER A 428 18.90 18.82 10.97
C SER A 428 17.52 19.49 11.18
N SER A 429 16.66 18.87 12.00
CA SER A 429 15.37 19.42 12.39
C SER A 429 15.48 20.41 13.56
N GLU A 430 16.65 20.61 14.17
CA GLU A 430 16.86 21.46 15.36
C GLU A 430 15.99 21.00 16.56
N TYR A 431 15.82 19.69 16.75
CA TYR A 431 14.86 19.11 17.69
C TYR A 431 14.95 19.72 19.09
N ALA A 432 16.13 19.73 19.70
CA ALA A 432 16.35 20.21 21.07
C ALA A 432 15.96 21.70 21.22
N LYS A 433 16.41 22.55 20.28
CA LYS A 433 16.08 23.98 20.27
C LYS A 433 14.57 24.20 20.15
N ARG A 434 13.91 23.48 19.23
CA ARG A 434 12.44 23.58 19.04
C ARG A 434 11.68 23.10 20.27
N ARG A 435 12.18 22.08 21.00
CA ARG A 435 11.60 21.65 22.29
C ARG A 435 11.62 22.77 23.32
N GLU A 436 12.73 23.49 23.45
CA GLU A 436 12.84 24.64 24.35
C GLU A 436 11.89 25.79 23.96
N GLU A 437 11.86 26.14 22.67
CA GLU A 437 10.96 27.17 22.13
C GLU A 437 9.48 26.82 22.33
N ILE A 438 9.09 25.55 22.11
CA ILE A 438 7.75 25.04 22.33
C ILE A 438 7.38 25.06 23.80
N SER A 439 8.28 24.68 24.69
CA SER A 439 8.06 24.74 26.14
C SER A 439 7.78 26.17 26.60
N ALA A 440 8.59 27.13 26.16
CA ALA A 440 8.40 28.55 26.44
C ALA A 440 7.06 29.07 25.85
N PHE A 441 6.75 28.71 24.61
CA PHE A 441 5.50 29.08 23.97
C PHE A 441 4.29 28.54 24.74
N ASN A 442 4.31 27.26 25.12
CA ASN A 442 3.23 26.59 25.83
C ASN A 442 3.00 27.15 27.23
N ALA A 443 4.08 27.59 27.90
CA ALA A 443 3.98 28.24 29.20
C ALA A 443 3.33 29.65 29.11
N ALA A 444 3.59 30.38 28.04
CA ALA A 444 3.08 31.71 27.81
C ALA A 444 1.65 31.76 27.24
N ASN A 445 1.20 30.70 26.61
CA ASN A 445 -0.10 30.65 25.91
C ASN A 445 -1.10 29.71 26.59
N PRO A 446 -2.20 30.23 27.14
CA PRO A 446 -3.20 29.38 27.81
C PRO A 446 -4.10 28.59 26.87
N ILE A 447 -4.27 29.02 25.62
CA ILE A 447 -5.19 28.46 24.63
C ILE A 447 -4.45 27.64 23.57
N LEU A 448 -3.51 28.27 22.87
CA LEU A 448 -2.75 27.60 21.81
C LEU A 448 -1.61 26.77 22.41
N LYS A 449 -1.50 25.51 22.00
CA LYS A 449 -0.43 24.62 22.43
C LYS A 449 0.30 24.05 21.22
N LYS A 450 1.62 24.06 21.25
CA LYS A 450 2.46 23.42 20.25
C LYS A 450 2.91 22.04 20.73
N GLY A 451 3.11 21.13 19.79
CA GLY A 451 3.69 19.82 20.05
C GLY A 451 4.73 19.45 19.00
N LEU A 452 5.67 18.62 19.40
CA LEU A 452 6.76 18.13 18.56
C LEU A 452 6.96 16.64 18.80
N ALA A 453 7.03 15.85 17.73
CA ALA A 453 7.37 14.46 17.84
C ALA A 453 8.31 14.03 16.71
N LEU A 454 9.32 13.21 17.07
CA LEU A 454 10.18 12.51 16.14
C LEU A 454 9.92 11.02 16.28
N THR A 455 9.43 10.39 15.19
CA THR A 455 9.15 8.94 15.14
C THR A 455 9.97 8.26 14.07
N PRO A 456 10.55 7.07 14.36
CA PRO A 456 11.27 6.26 13.41
C PRO A 456 10.32 5.32 12.64
N VAL A 457 10.80 4.80 11.52
CA VAL A 457 10.17 3.73 10.75
C VAL A 457 11.20 2.67 10.43
N LYS A 458 10.88 1.40 10.72
CA LYS A 458 11.55 0.21 10.22
C LYS A 458 10.50 -0.69 9.58
N PHE A 459 10.48 -0.78 8.26
CA PHE A 459 9.45 -1.51 7.54
C PHE A 459 10.05 -2.66 6.72
N GLY A 460 9.53 -3.87 6.92
CA GLY A 460 9.98 -5.07 6.22
C GLY A 460 9.42 -5.18 4.80
N ILE A 461 10.29 -5.47 3.84
CA ILE A 461 9.96 -5.53 2.41
C ILE A 461 9.96 -6.97 1.94
N SER A 462 8.81 -7.49 1.61
CA SER A 462 8.39 -8.64 0.81
C SER A 462 6.95 -9.03 1.14
N PHE A 463 6.34 -9.90 0.33
CA PHE A 463 5.12 -10.59 0.75
C PHE A 463 5.45 -11.60 1.85
N THR A 464 4.65 -11.64 2.90
CA THR A 464 4.76 -12.68 3.95
C THR A 464 4.34 -14.06 3.44
N ALA A 465 3.48 -14.11 2.43
CA ALA A 465 3.23 -15.31 1.62
C ALA A 465 4.39 -15.49 0.63
N SER A 466 5.36 -16.32 0.96
CA SER A 466 6.66 -16.39 0.27
C SER A 466 6.56 -16.69 -1.23
N PHE A 467 5.55 -17.47 -1.66
CA PHE A 467 5.35 -17.82 -3.07
C PHE A 467 4.97 -16.62 -3.96
N LEU A 468 4.46 -15.53 -3.39
CA LEU A 468 4.14 -14.29 -4.11
C LEU A 468 5.37 -13.43 -4.43
N ASN A 469 6.56 -13.76 -3.88
CA ASN A 469 7.77 -12.96 -4.14
C ASN A 469 8.45 -13.39 -5.43
N GLN A 470 7.75 -13.25 -6.56
CA GLN A 470 8.23 -13.57 -7.90
C GLN A 470 7.66 -12.61 -8.94
N GLY A 471 8.39 -12.41 -10.03
CA GLY A 471 7.98 -11.52 -11.12
C GLY A 471 8.55 -11.97 -12.46
N GLY A 472 7.90 -11.51 -13.53
CA GLY A 472 8.29 -11.82 -14.89
C GLY A 472 8.34 -10.57 -15.77
N ALA A 473 9.13 -10.64 -16.85
CA ALA A 473 9.20 -9.61 -17.87
C ALA A 473 9.45 -10.21 -19.24
N LEU A 474 9.14 -9.43 -20.28
CA LEU A 474 9.38 -9.74 -21.68
C LEU A 474 10.07 -8.53 -22.33
N VAL A 475 11.20 -8.76 -22.99
CA VAL A 475 11.96 -7.74 -23.74
C VAL A 475 12.14 -8.22 -25.17
N HIS A 476 11.81 -7.34 -26.13
CA HIS A 476 12.09 -7.51 -27.55
C HIS A 476 12.92 -6.34 -28.03
N VAL A 477 14.00 -6.58 -28.76
CA VAL A 477 14.74 -5.56 -29.51
C VAL A 477 14.39 -5.74 -30.97
N TYR A 478 13.84 -4.70 -31.59
CA TYR A 478 13.50 -4.70 -33.02
C TYR A 478 14.72 -4.41 -33.87
N THR A 479 14.65 -4.72 -35.15
CA THR A 479 15.77 -4.58 -36.11
C THR A 479 16.25 -3.15 -36.31
N ASP A 480 15.49 -2.15 -35.93
CA ASP A 480 15.81 -0.73 -35.93
C ASP A 480 16.45 -0.23 -34.61
N GLY A 481 16.68 -1.13 -33.67
CA GLY A 481 17.21 -0.81 -32.33
C GLY A 481 16.19 -0.29 -31.31
N SER A 482 14.91 -0.16 -31.66
CA SER A 482 13.85 0.13 -30.72
C SER A 482 13.56 -1.08 -29.83
N ILE A 483 13.07 -0.83 -28.62
CA ILE A 483 12.89 -1.87 -27.59
C ILE A 483 11.46 -1.87 -27.09
N HIS A 484 10.84 -3.04 -27.10
CA HIS A 484 9.56 -3.29 -26.45
C HIS A 484 9.78 -3.95 -25.11
N LEU A 485 9.15 -3.39 -24.08
CA LEU A 485 9.19 -3.89 -22.70
C LEU A 485 7.77 -4.15 -22.21
N ASN A 486 7.56 -5.33 -21.64
CA ASN A 486 6.37 -5.67 -20.87
C ASN A 486 6.79 -6.39 -19.58
N HIS A 487 6.07 -6.17 -18.50
CA HIS A 487 6.33 -6.83 -17.21
C HIS A 487 5.04 -7.04 -16.44
N GLY A 488 5.08 -7.91 -15.42
CA GLY A 488 3.90 -8.28 -14.65
C GLY A 488 3.39 -7.22 -13.68
N GLY A 489 4.21 -6.20 -13.40
CA GLY A 489 3.81 -5.10 -12.52
C GLY A 489 2.84 -4.14 -13.18
N THR A 490 2.01 -3.49 -12.39
CA THR A 490 0.99 -2.54 -12.83
C THR A 490 1.32 -1.11 -12.41
N GLU A 491 1.03 -0.13 -13.30
CA GLU A 491 1.23 1.30 -13.05
C GLU A 491 -0.02 1.91 -12.41
N MET A 492 0.13 2.45 -11.22
CA MET A 492 -0.94 3.12 -10.47
C MET A 492 -0.57 4.55 -10.03
N GLY A 493 0.42 5.15 -10.69
CA GLY A 493 0.95 6.48 -10.42
C GLY A 493 2.29 6.50 -9.68
N GLN A 494 2.81 5.34 -9.25
CA GLN A 494 4.05 5.22 -8.48
C GLN A 494 5.33 5.29 -9.34
N GLY A 495 5.20 5.32 -10.68
CA GLY A 495 6.32 5.40 -11.61
C GLY A 495 7.07 4.07 -11.83
N LEU A 496 6.40 2.94 -11.60
CA LEU A 496 6.99 1.62 -11.82
C LEU A 496 7.48 1.45 -13.26
N ASN A 497 6.63 1.81 -14.23
CA ASN A 497 6.96 1.68 -15.64
C ASN A 497 8.23 2.48 -16.00
N THR A 498 8.35 3.72 -15.54
CA THR A 498 9.51 4.57 -15.76
C THR A 498 10.77 3.95 -15.17
N LYS A 499 10.73 3.47 -13.92
CA LYS A 499 11.88 2.85 -13.25
C LYS A 499 12.33 1.56 -13.95
N VAL A 500 11.37 0.70 -14.36
CA VAL A 500 11.73 -0.53 -15.08
C VAL A 500 12.30 -0.23 -16.47
N ALA A 501 11.80 0.80 -17.14
CA ALA A 501 12.41 1.27 -18.40
C ALA A 501 13.85 1.79 -18.19
N GLN A 502 14.11 2.56 -17.11
CA GLN A 502 15.47 2.98 -16.76
C GLN A 502 16.42 1.79 -16.52
N VAL A 503 15.92 0.71 -15.89
CA VAL A 503 16.68 -0.53 -15.69
C VAL A 503 17.10 -1.15 -17.04
N VAL A 504 16.18 -1.23 -18.00
CA VAL A 504 16.49 -1.78 -19.33
C VAL A 504 17.41 -0.86 -20.12
N ALA A 505 17.17 0.47 -20.05
CA ALA A 505 18.04 1.50 -20.64
C ALA A 505 19.48 1.38 -20.14
N GLU A 506 19.66 1.20 -18.82
CA GLU A 506 20.95 1.04 -18.18
C GLU A 506 21.67 -0.24 -18.63
N VAL A 507 20.96 -1.36 -18.78
CA VAL A 507 21.54 -2.62 -19.25
C VAL A 507 22.08 -2.49 -20.67
N PHE A 508 21.30 -1.91 -21.59
CA PHE A 508 21.71 -1.74 -22.99
C PHE A 508 22.52 -0.46 -23.22
N GLN A 509 22.59 0.44 -22.25
CA GLN A 509 23.22 1.75 -22.37
C GLN A 509 22.62 2.57 -23.52
N VAL A 510 21.31 2.62 -23.61
CA VAL A 510 20.53 3.37 -24.61
C VAL A 510 19.60 4.38 -23.92
N ASP A 511 19.22 5.43 -24.66
CA ASP A 511 18.23 6.39 -24.15
C ASP A 511 16.90 5.72 -23.87
N ILE A 512 16.22 6.12 -22.78
CA ILE A 512 14.91 5.58 -22.38
C ILE A 512 13.84 5.80 -23.45
N GLU A 513 13.96 6.83 -24.29
CA GLU A 513 13.02 7.09 -25.39
C GLU A 513 12.96 5.97 -26.42
N ARG A 514 14.00 5.11 -26.50
CA ARG A 514 13.99 3.92 -27.34
C ARG A 514 13.12 2.80 -26.80
N ILE A 515 12.63 2.92 -25.56
CA ILE A 515 11.91 1.85 -24.86
C ILE A 515 10.42 2.16 -24.82
N GLN A 516 9.65 1.33 -25.52
CA GLN A 516 8.20 1.36 -25.48
C GLN A 516 7.67 0.38 -24.44
N ILE A 517 7.11 0.89 -23.34
CA ILE A 517 6.34 0.06 -22.38
C ILE A 517 4.89 -0.03 -22.83
N THR A 518 4.39 -1.25 -22.92
CA THR A 518 2.98 -1.53 -23.22
C THR A 518 2.18 -1.85 -21.97
N ALA A 519 0.85 -2.03 -22.13
CA ALA A 519 -0.03 -2.45 -21.04
C ALA A 519 0.46 -3.77 -20.42
N THR A 520 0.37 -3.89 -19.10
CA THR A 520 0.51 -5.19 -18.42
C THR A 520 -0.57 -6.13 -18.93
N ASN A 521 -0.15 -7.26 -19.47
CA ASN A 521 -1.01 -8.15 -20.22
C ASN A 521 -0.64 -9.61 -19.95
N THR A 522 -1.66 -10.41 -19.59
CA THR A 522 -1.43 -11.81 -19.17
C THR A 522 -1.02 -12.76 -20.30
N ASP A 523 -1.20 -12.38 -21.57
CA ASP A 523 -0.65 -13.13 -22.71
C ASP A 523 0.84 -12.93 -22.89
N LYS A 524 1.37 -11.77 -22.47
CA LYS A 524 2.79 -11.43 -22.61
C LYS A 524 3.61 -11.89 -21.44
N VAL A 525 3.09 -11.69 -20.22
CA VAL A 525 3.76 -12.04 -18.96
C VAL A 525 2.72 -12.67 -18.01
N PRO A 526 2.59 -13.99 -18.04
CA PRO A 526 1.61 -14.71 -17.22
C PRO A 526 2.13 -14.98 -15.80
N ASN A 527 1.22 -15.36 -14.89
CA ASN A 527 1.50 -15.90 -13.56
C ASN A 527 2.34 -14.98 -12.67
N THR A 528 2.13 -13.69 -12.78
CA THR A 528 2.84 -12.69 -11.98
C THR A 528 2.10 -12.40 -10.69
N SER A 529 2.85 -11.99 -9.68
CA SER A 529 2.31 -11.58 -8.39
C SER A 529 1.66 -10.20 -8.46
N PRO A 530 0.77 -9.86 -7.54
CA PRO A 530 0.16 -8.53 -7.49
C PRO A 530 1.23 -7.43 -7.32
N THR A 531 0.95 -6.24 -7.81
CA THR A 531 1.78 -5.07 -7.53
C THR A 531 1.43 -4.52 -6.15
N ALA A 532 2.04 -5.11 -5.14
CA ALA A 532 1.81 -4.87 -3.72
C ALA A 532 3.10 -5.10 -2.92
N ALA A 533 3.05 -5.04 -1.59
CA ALA A 533 4.17 -5.24 -0.66
C ALA A 533 5.42 -4.37 -0.97
N SER A 534 5.24 -3.28 -1.69
CA SER A 534 6.32 -2.37 -2.18
C SER A 534 7.40 -3.05 -3.02
N SER A 535 7.19 -4.29 -3.43
CA SER A 535 8.18 -5.12 -4.14
C SER A 535 8.13 -4.98 -5.67
N GLY A 536 7.25 -4.13 -6.21
CA GLY A 536 7.02 -4.03 -7.66
C GLY A 536 8.30 -3.79 -8.47
N THR A 537 9.14 -2.84 -8.05
CA THR A 537 10.42 -2.56 -8.73
C THR A 537 11.43 -3.67 -8.49
N ASP A 538 11.52 -4.24 -7.29
CA ASP A 538 12.44 -5.34 -6.99
C ASP A 538 12.15 -6.57 -7.86
N LEU A 539 10.88 -6.97 -7.97
CA LEU A 539 10.46 -8.14 -8.72
C LEU A 539 10.53 -7.90 -10.23
N ASN A 540 9.84 -6.86 -10.71
CA ASN A 540 9.69 -6.63 -12.15
C ASN A 540 10.94 -5.98 -12.75
N GLY A 541 11.65 -5.12 -12.01
CA GLY A 541 12.92 -4.54 -12.40
C GLY A 541 14.02 -5.59 -12.56
N LYS A 542 14.16 -6.52 -11.58
CA LYS A 542 15.10 -7.65 -11.70
C LYS A 542 14.73 -8.60 -12.84
N ALA A 543 13.44 -8.91 -13.02
CA ALA A 543 12.99 -9.74 -14.13
C ALA A 543 13.32 -9.10 -15.48
N ALA A 544 13.07 -7.79 -15.65
CA ALA A 544 13.42 -7.05 -16.86
C ALA A 544 14.94 -6.94 -17.06
N GLN A 545 15.71 -6.73 -15.98
CA GLN A 545 17.18 -6.77 -16.00
C GLN A 545 17.68 -8.10 -16.52
N ASN A 546 17.16 -9.22 -16.01
CA ASN A 546 17.55 -10.57 -16.44
C ASN A 546 17.26 -10.81 -17.94
N ALA A 547 16.07 -10.38 -18.42
CA ALA A 547 15.72 -10.49 -19.84
C ALA A 547 16.67 -9.68 -20.72
N ALA A 548 16.93 -8.43 -20.36
CA ALA A 548 17.81 -7.53 -21.10
C ALA A 548 19.27 -8.03 -21.10
N GLN A 549 19.76 -8.50 -19.94
CA GLN A 549 21.11 -9.08 -19.83
C GLN A 549 21.27 -10.32 -20.71
N THR A 550 20.24 -11.18 -20.79
CA THR A 550 20.27 -12.36 -21.67
C THR A 550 20.42 -11.96 -23.14
N ILE A 551 19.71 -10.91 -23.58
CA ILE A 551 19.86 -10.42 -24.97
C ILE A 551 21.22 -9.78 -25.15
N LYS A 552 21.68 -8.93 -24.22
CA LYS A 552 22.98 -8.27 -24.26
C LYS A 552 24.12 -9.29 -24.34
N GLN A 553 24.07 -10.36 -23.57
CA GLN A 553 25.09 -11.42 -23.62
C GLN A 553 25.16 -12.09 -25.00
N ARG A 554 24.01 -12.37 -25.62
CA ARG A 554 23.97 -12.90 -27.01
C ARG A 554 24.58 -11.94 -28.02
N LEU A 555 24.38 -10.62 -27.84
CA LEU A 555 24.97 -9.59 -28.69
C LEU A 555 26.49 -9.52 -28.50
N VAL A 556 26.97 -9.63 -27.25
CA VAL A 556 28.41 -9.67 -26.94
C VAL A 556 29.04 -10.89 -27.57
N GLU A 557 28.50 -12.08 -27.37
CA GLU A 557 28.98 -13.34 -27.96
C GLU A 557 28.99 -13.28 -29.52
N PHE A 558 27.95 -12.70 -30.10
CA PHE A 558 27.88 -12.50 -31.56
C PHE A 558 28.98 -11.54 -32.03
N ALA A 559 29.15 -10.40 -31.36
CA ALA A 559 30.16 -9.41 -31.72
C ALA A 559 31.56 -9.99 -31.56
N ALA A 560 31.86 -10.70 -30.47
CA ALA A 560 33.14 -11.35 -30.24
C ALA A 560 33.52 -12.30 -31.39
N ARG A 561 32.58 -13.16 -31.84
CA ARG A 561 32.78 -14.07 -32.96
C ARG A 561 32.95 -13.35 -34.31
N LYS A 562 32.09 -12.33 -34.56
CA LYS A 562 32.08 -11.64 -35.85
C LYS A 562 33.31 -10.82 -36.08
N TRP A 563 33.75 -10.08 -35.06
CA TRP A 563 34.95 -9.22 -35.17
C TRP A 563 36.26 -9.86 -34.69
N GLN A 564 36.20 -11.16 -34.25
CA GLN A 564 37.34 -11.92 -33.74
C GLN A 564 38.08 -11.17 -32.60
N ILE A 565 37.33 -10.68 -31.64
CA ILE A 565 37.80 -9.98 -30.43
C ILE A 565 37.32 -10.69 -29.17
N PHE A 566 37.93 -10.39 -28.02
CA PHE A 566 37.46 -10.93 -26.73
C PHE A 566 36.21 -10.22 -26.28
N GLU A 567 35.39 -10.89 -25.46
CA GLU A 567 34.17 -10.30 -24.91
C GLU A 567 34.43 -9.07 -24.02
N GLU A 568 35.58 -9.05 -23.33
CA GLU A 568 36.04 -7.94 -22.51
C GLU A 568 36.40 -6.66 -23.34
N ASP A 569 36.63 -6.80 -24.60
CA ASP A 569 36.88 -5.69 -25.52
C ASP A 569 35.59 -5.01 -26.02
N ILE A 570 34.43 -5.53 -25.62
CA ILE A 570 33.12 -5.05 -26.07
C ILE A 570 32.46 -4.26 -24.96
N GLU A 571 32.23 -2.98 -25.19
CA GLU A 571 31.58 -2.10 -24.21
C GLU A 571 30.41 -1.34 -24.86
N PHE A 572 29.27 -1.35 -24.17
CA PHE A 572 28.06 -0.59 -24.53
C PHE A 572 28.04 0.71 -23.74
N LYS A 573 27.88 1.84 -24.41
CA LYS A 573 27.81 3.15 -23.75
C LYS A 573 27.06 4.16 -24.62
N ASN A 574 26.08 4.83 -24.08
CA ASN A 574 25.33 5.94 -24.69
C ASN A 574 24.89 5.69 -26.15
N GLY A 575 24.31 4.50 -26.43
CA GLY A 575 23.81 4.09 -27.74
C GLY A 575 24.90 3.70 -28.73
N GLN A 576 26.15 3.57 -28.27
CA GLN A 576 27.29 3.11 -29.05
C GLN A 576 27.83 1.80 -28.47
N VAL A 577 28.52 1.04 -29.31
CA VAL A 577 29.21 -0.19 -28.91
C VAL A 577 30.66 -0.09 -29.38
N ARG A 578 31.57 -0.13 -28.40
CA ARG A 578 33.01 -0.21 -28.68
C ARG A 578 33.38 -1.68 -28.93
N LEU A 579 34.13 -1.91 -30.02
CA LEU A 579 34.61 -3.21 -30.44
C LEU A 579 36.14 -3.10 -30.50
N ARG A 580 36.83 -3.20 -29.35
CA ARG A 580 38.26 -2.93 -29.16
C ARG A 580 38.62 -1.49 -29.57
N ASP A 581 39.01 -1.25 -30.81
CA ASP A 581 39.44 0.05 -31.34
C ASP A 581 38.44 0.68 -32.33
N GLN A 582 37.30 0.02 -32.56
CA GLN A 582 36.25 0.46 -33.46
C GLN A 582 34.96 0.75 -32.71
N TYR A 583 34.14 1.62 -33.24
CA TYR A 583 32.83 1.97 -32.68
C TYR A 583 31.78 1.75 -33.75
N ILE A 584 30.65 1.13 -33.31
CA ILE A 584 29.43 1.02 -34.12
C ILE A 584 28.27 1.52 -33.30
N SER A 585 27.19 1.92 -33.94
CA SER A 585 25.95 2.24 -33.21
C SER A 585 25.30 0.97 -32.67
N PHE A 586 24.50 1.14 -31.61
CA PHE A 586 23.65 0.05 -31.11
C PHE A 586 22.75 -0.51 -32.22
N ASP A 587 22.17 0.37 -33.05
CA ASP A 587 21.27 -0.01 -34.15
C ASP A 587 22.00 -0.84 -35.21
N GLU A 588 23.24 -0.50 -35.53
CA GLU A 588 24.07 -1.26 -36.46
C GLU A 588 24.39 -2.66 -35.90
N LEU A 589 24.76 -2.75 -34.60
CA LEU A 589 24.97 -4.04 -33.95
C LEU A 589 23.71 -4.92 -34.00
N ILE A 590 22.54 -4.35 -33.70
CA ILE A 590 21.27 -5.07 -33.76
C ILE A 590 20.97 -5.59 -35.16
N GLN A 591 21.13 -4.75 -36.17
CA GLN A 591 20.93 -5.16 -37.57
C GLN A 591 21.88 -6.29 -37.97
N GLN A 592 23.17 -6.19 -37.59
CA GLN A 592 24.16 -7.22 -37.85
C GLN A 592 23.85 -8.52 -37.11
N ALA A 593 23.36 -8.43 -35.88
CA ALA A 593 22.95 -9.58 -35.08
C ALA A 593 21.73 -10.28 -35.70
N TYR A 594 20.75 -9.50 -36.20
CA TYR A 594 19.59 -10.05 -36.90
C TYR A 594 20.01 -10.84 -38.16
N PHE A 595 20.92 -10.31 -39.00
CA PHE A 595 21.49 -11.02 -40.16
C PHE A 595 22.29 -12.24 -39.72
N GLY A 596 22.89 -12.20 -38.53
CA GLY A 596 23.60 -13.32 -37.92
C GLY A 596 22.68 -14.35 -37.24
N GLN A 597 21.35 -14.21 -37.37
CA GLN A 597 20.36 -15.08 -36.80
C GLN A 597 20.41 -15.19 -35.27
N VAL A 598 20.76 -14.07 -34.59
CA VAL A 598 20.77 -13.94 -33.15
C VAL A 598 19.34 -13.63 -32.64
N SER A 599 18.90 -14.35 -31.62
CA SER A 599 17.59 -14.06 -31.01
C SER A 599 17.63 -12.77 -30.21
N LEU A 600 16.81 -11.80 -30.63
CA LEU A 600 16.67 -10.46 -30.04
C LEU A 600 15.49 -10.35 -29.07
N SER A 601 14.99 -11.47 -28.56
CA SER A 601 13.88 -11.57 -27.64
C SER A 601 14.21 -12.48 -26.46
N SER A 602 13.78 -12.08 -25.25
CA SER A 602 13.93 -12.92 -24.07
C SER A 602 12.83 -12.62 -23.06
N THR A 603 12.35 -13.67 -22.37
CA THR A 603 11.65 -13.53 -21.09
C THR A 603 12.67 -13.46 -19.95
N GLY A 604 12.30 -12.79 -18.88
CA GLY A 604 13.05 -12.77 -17.63
C GLY A 604 12.17 -13.16 -16.46
N PHE A 605 12.77 -13.81 -15.49
CA PHE A 605 12.11 -14.23 -14.24
C PHE A 605 13.01 -13.87 -13.06
N TYR A 606 12.38 -13.50 -11.95
CA TYR A 606 13.06 -13.27 -10.69
C TYR A 606 12.19 -13.75 -9.53
N ARG A 607 12.83 -14.31 -8.52
CA ARG A 607 12.24 -14.60 -7.21
C ARG A 607 13.13 -14.05 -6.11
N THR A 608 12.53 -13.46 -5.08
CA THR A 608 13.28 -12.93 -3.94
C THR A 608 13.95 -14.05 -3.16
N PRO A 609 15.28 -13.99 -2.95
CA PRO A 609 16.02 -14.99 -2.20
C PRO A 609 15.87 -14.80 -0.69
N LYS A 610 16.36 -15.78 0.09
CA LYS A 610 16.56 -15.74 1.55
C LYS A 610 15.29 -15.61 2.40
N ILE A 611 14.09 -15.51 1.82
CA ILE A 611 12.85 -15.38 2.59
C ILE A 611 12.25 -16.75 2.92
N TYR A 612 11.84 -16.89 4.17
CA TYR A 612 11.12 -18.05 4.69
C TYR A 612 10.39 -17.69 5.97
N TYR A 613 9.25 -18.27 6.22
CA TYR A 613 8.51 -18.08 7.45
C TYR A 613 7.66 -19.32 7.77
N ASP A 614 7.84 -19.84 8.97
CA ASP A 614 7.01 -20.90 9.52
C ASP A 614 5.93 -20.29 10.41
N ARG A 615 4.72 -20.22 9.89
CA ARG A 615 3.59 -19.63 10.61
C ARG A 615 3.25 -20.42 11.87
N SER A 616 3.42 -21.74 11.87
CA SER A 616 3.09 -22.58 13.02
C SER A 616 3.99 -22.33 14.21
N GLN A 617 5.25 -21.95 13.96
CA GLN A 617 6.25 -21.61 14.96
C GLN A 617 6.39 -20.11 15.19
N ALA A 618 5.69 -19.28 14.41
CA ALA A 618 5.86 -17.83 14.37
C ALA A 618 7.34 -17.40 14.24
N ARG A 619 8.09 -18.09 13.38
CA ARG A 619 9.54 -17.91 13.22
C ARG A 619 9.98 -17.89 11.77
N GLY A 620 10.96 -17.03 11.47
CA GLY A 620 11.59 -17.02 10.17
C GLY A 620 12.20 -15.69 9.79
N ARG A 621 12.47 -15.57 8.49
CA ARG A 621 12.89 -14.36 7.81
C ARG A 621 11.81 -13.97 6.80
N PRO A 622 10.67 -13.39 7.23
CA PRO A 622 9.59 -13.03 6.34
C PRO A 622 9.95 -11.86 5.42
N PHE A 623 10.97 -11.05 5.76
CA PHE A 623 11.36 -9.87 5.00
C PHE A 623 12.76 -10.02 4.41
N TYR A 624 12.91 -9.61 3.15
CA TYR A 624 14.19 -9.64 2.45
C TYR A 624 15.16 -8.61 3.04
N TYR A 625 14.65 -7.39 3.26
CA TYR A 625 15.39 -6.31 3.92
C TYR A 625 14.39 -5.38 4.64
N PHE A 626 14.93 -4.44 5.40
CA PHE A 626 14.17 -3.36 6.01
C PHE A 626 14.46 -2.02 5.31
N ALA A 627 13.39 -1.27 5.02
CA ALA A 627 13.49 0.14 4.66
C ALA A 627 13.32 0.99 5.91
N TYR A 628 14.12 2.04 6.03
CA TYR A 628 14.15 2.91 7.20
C TYR A 628 13.68 4.32 6.86
N GLY A 629 13.10 4.99 7.83
CA GLY A 629 12.70 6.38 7.75
C GLY A 629 12.60 7.01 9.13
N ALA A 630 12.58 8.32 9.17
CA ALA A 630 12.23 9.08 10.36
C ALA A 630 11.57 10.40 9.97
N ALA A 631 10.62 10.87 10.78
CA ALA A 631 9.95 12.14 10.60
C ALA A 631 9.86 12.92 11.92
N CYS A 632 10.13 14.22 11.85
CA CYS A 632 9.98 15.16 12.95
C CYS A 632 8.92 16.20 12.59
N SER A 633 7.76 16.14 13.24
CA SER A 633 6.61 17.00 12.95
C SER A 633 6.29 17.94 14.11
N GLU A 634 6.01 19.21 13.78
CA GLU A 634 5.54 20.23 14.70
C GLU A 634 4.13 20.67 14.33
N VAL A 635 3.27 20.73 15.33
CA VAL A 635 1.87 21.16 15.19
C VAL A 635 1.55 22.29 16.19
N ILE A 636 0.47 23.01 15.91
CA ILE A 636 -0.19 23.90 16.85
C ILE A 636 -1.65 23.48 17.00
N VAL A 637 -2.14 23.40 18.22
CA VAL A 637 -3.50 22.97 18.58
C VAL A 637 -4.22 24.13 19.27
N ASP A 638 -5.43 24.41 18.83
CA ASP A 638 -6.37 25.28 19.55
C ASP A 638 -7.15 24.43 20.56
N THR A 639 -6.91 24.68 21.85
CA THR A 639 -7.53 23.89 22.94
C THR A 639 -8.99 24.28 23.23
N LEU A 640 -9.57 25.23 22.51
CA LEU A 640 -10.99 25.59 22.60
C LEU A 640 -11.84 24.84 21.58
N THR A 641 -11.26 24.53 20.43
CA THR A 641 -11.98 23.89 19.31
C THR A 641 -11.49 22.48 19.00
N GLY A 642 -10.28 22.13 19.46
CA GLY A 642 -9.59 20.89 19.06
C GLY A 642 -8.96 20.94 17.67
N GLU A 643 -9.12 22.06 16.94
CA GLU A 643 -8.49 22.25 15.64
C GLU A 643 -6.97 22.35 15.77
N TYR A 644 -6.26 21.89 14.75
CA TYR A 644 -4.81 21.95 14.70
C TYR A 644 -4.30 22.29 13.31
N LYS A 645 -3.07 22.75 13.26
CA LYS A 645 -2.34 23.03 12.03
C LYS A 645 -0.93 22.49 12.11
N MET A 646 -0.48 21.87 11.05
CA MET A 646 0.90 21.43 10.92
C MET A 646 1.78 22.63 10.53
N LEU A 647 2.83 22.86 11.29
CA LEU A 647 3.74 23.99 11.07
C LEU A 647 4.94 23.57 10.26
N ARG A 648 5.59 22.44 10.63
CA ARG A 648 6.77 21.95 9.94
C ARG A 648 6.86 20.43 10.08
N SER A 649 7.33 19.76 9.02
CA SER A 649 7.73 18.36 9.04
C SER A 649 9.06 18.19 8.33
N ASP A 650 10.03 17.60 9.02
CA ASP A 650 11.34 17.21 8.50
C ASP A 650 11.36 15.70 8.35
N ILE A 651 11.72 15.20 7.16
CA ILE A 651 11.70 13.78 6.82
C ILE A 651 13.05 13.35 6.26
N LEU A 652 13.57 12.25 6.78
CA LEU A 652 14.73 11.54 6.25
C LEU A 652 14.32 10.11 5.91
N HIS A 653 14.55 9.68 4.66
CA HIS A 653 14.09 8.38 4.19
C HIS A 653 15.15 7.62 3.40
N ASP A 654 15.28 6.30 3.68
CA ASP A 654 16.23 5.39 3.03
C ASP A 654 15.58 4.69 1.84
N VAL A 655 16.09 4.98 0.65
CA VAL A 655 15.67 4.35 -0.61
C VAL A 655 16.78 3.49 -1.23
N GLY A 656 17.85 3.22 -0.49
CA GLY A 656 19.07 2.61 -1.02
C GLY A 656 19.68 3.47 -2.12
N ALA A 657 20.21 2.86 -3.17
CA ALA A 657 20.60 3.58 -4.38
C ALA A 657 19.33 3.92 -5.18
N SER A 658 18.90 5.16 -5.15
CA SER A 658 17.69 5.60 -5.83
C SER A 658 17.75 5.32 -7.34
N LEU A 659 16.73 4.68 -7.89
CA LEU A 659 16.61 4.49 -9.34
C LEU A 659 16.17 5.77 -10.06
N ASN A 660 15.32 6.56 -9.40
CA ASN A 660 14.79 7.83 -9.89
C ASN A 660 14.49 8.76 -8.70
N PRO A 661 15.42 9.67 -8.35
CA PRO A 661 15.28 10.50 -7.16
C PRO A 661 14.00 11.35 -7.12
N ALA A 662 13.57 11.91 -8.25
CA ALA A 662 12.37 12.74 -8.30
C ALA A 662 11.09 11.93 -8.01
N ILE A 663 11.00 10.72 -8.56
CA ILE A 663 9.87 9.82 -8.28
C ILE A 663 9.92 9.34 -6.83
N ASP A 664 11.10 9.01 -6.30
CA ASP A 664 11.25 8.56 -4.92
C ASP A 664 10.85 9.64 -3.91
N ILE A 665 11.27 10.89 -4.11
CA ILE A 665 10.84 12.03 -3.28
C ILE A 665 9.30 12.18 -3.33
N GLY A 666 8.71 12.14 -4.53
CA GLY A 666 7.25 12.22 -4.68
C GLY A 666 6.51 11.08 -3.98
N GLN A 667 7.09 9.88 -3.91
CA GLN A 667 6.52 8.76 -3.15
C GLN A 667 6.63 8.98 -1.64
N VAL A 668 7.70 9.58 -1.16
CA VAL A 668 7.87 9.93 0.27
C VAL A 668 6.84 10.99 0.67
N GLU A 669 6.74 12.08 -0.10
CA GLU A 669 5.76 13.16 0.15
C GLU A 669 4.32 12.63 0.12
N GLY A 670 3.94 11.91 -0.94
CA GLY A 670 2.60 11.35 -1.09
C GLY A 670 2.26 10.30 -0.03
N GLY A 671 3.25 9.49 0.39
CA GLY A 671 3.07 8.52 1.48
C GLY A 671 2.85 9.20 2.82
N PHE A 672 3.67 10.20 3.16
CA PHE A 672 3.53 10.99 4.38
C PHE A 672 2.16 11.66 4.47
N VAL A 673 1.71 12.34 3.41
CA VAL A 673 0.41 13.02 3.39
C VAL A 673 -0.75 12.05 3.54
N GLN A 674 -0.68 10.89 2.89
CA GLN A 674 -1.71 9.87 3.02
C GLN A 674 -1.75 9.28 4.44
N GLY A 675 -0.58 9.09 5.07
CA GLY A 675 -0.48 8.62 6.46
C GLY A 675 -0.99 9.63 7.48
N LEU A 676 -0.66 10.91 7.30
CA LEU A 676 -1.19 11.95 8.17
C LEU A 676 -2.71 12.09 8.04
N GLY A 677 -3.25 12.00 6.81
CA GLY A 677 -4.69 12.02 6.57
C GLY A 677 -5.42 10.94 7.35
N TRP A 678 -4.93 9.69 7.27
CA TRP A 678 -5.47 8.56 8.03
C TRP A 678 -5.51 8.82 9.54
N LEU A 679 -4.43 9.37 10.10
CA LEU A 679 -4.27 9.50 11.55
C LEU A 679 -4.89 10.79 12.11
N THR A 680 -5.37 11.68 11.24
CA THR A 680 -5.81 13.00 11.68
C THR A 680 -7.24 13.39 11.26
N MET A 681 -7.65 13.12 10.02
CA MET A 681 -8.90 13.69 9.51
C MET A 681 -9.80 12.73 8.71
N GLU A 682 -9.24 11.66 8.16
CA GLU A 682 -9.99 10.68 7.37
C GLU A 682 -10.77 9.75 8.30
N GLU A 683 -12.07 9.95 8.43
CA GLU A 683 -12.91 9.22 9.34
C GLU A 683 -14.02 8.46 8.61
N LEU A 684 -14.06 7.15 8.82
CA LEU A 684 -15.14 6.27 8.39
C LEU A 684 -16.18 6.16 9.51
N VAL A 685 -17.41 6.56 9.22
CA VAL A 685 -18.51 6.57 10.17
C VAL A 685 -19.63 5.68 9.68
N TRP A 686 -19.98 4.67 10.45
CA TRP A 686 -21.16 3.84 10.23
C TRP A 686 -22.25 4.19 11.25
N ASN A 687 -23.50 4.16 10.82
CA ASN A 687 -24.61 4.29 11.75
C ASN A 687 -24.90 2.96 12.47
N ASP A 688 -25.87 2.98 13.39
CA ASP A 688 -26.34 1.84 14.17
C ASP A 688 -26.95 0.67 13.36
N LYS A 689 -27.18 0.90 12.06
CA LYS A 689 -27.69 -0.10 11.11
C LYS A 689 -26.60 -0.65 10.17
N GLY A 690 -25.34 -0.25 10.36
CA GLY A 690 -24.22 -0.67 9.50
C GLY A 690 -24.11 0.07 8.18
N LYS A 691 -24.84 1.20 7.99
CA LYS A 691 -24.71 2.03 6.79
C LYS A 691 -23.53 2.99 6.93
N LEU A 692 -22.64 3.00 5.93
CA LEU A 692 -21.55 3.97 5.82
C LEU A 692 -22.13 5.37 5.54
N MET A 693 -21.88 6.31 6.44
CA MET A 693 -22.36 7.68 6.35
C MET A 693 -21.39 8.58 5.60
N THR A 694 -20.11 8.27 5.67
CA THR A 694 -19.02 9.01 5.00
C THR A 694 -18.66 8.34 3.66
N ASN A 695 -19.62 8.23 2.77
CA ASN A 695 -19.51 7.45 1.53
C ASN A 695 -19.30 8.31 0.27
N GLY A 696 -18.77 9.51 0.39
CA GLY A 696 -18.52 10.37 -0.78
C GLY A 696 -17.69 11.60 -0.44
N PRO A 697 -17.24 12.36 -1.47
CA PRO A 697 -16.36 13.53 -1.29
C PRO A 697 -16.94 14.63 -0.39
N ALA A 698 -18.25 14.70 -0.26
CA ALA A 698 -18.92 15.69 0.59
C ALA A 698 -18.86 15.37 2.09
N SER A 699 -18.65 14.11 2.44
CA SER A 699 -18.71 13.63 3.83
C SER A 699 -17.42 12.96 4.31
N TYR A 700 -16.58 12.46 3.41
CA TYR A 700 -15.27 11.88 3.72
C TYR A 700 -14.17 12.87 3.37
N LYS A 701 -13.46 13.38 4.38
CA LYS A 701 -12.42 14.39 4.18
C LYS A 701 -11.05 13.75 3.98
N ILE A 702 -10.46 14.00 2.82
CA ILE A 702 -9.04 13.73 2.55
C ILE A 702 -8.21 15.00 2.75
N PRO A 703 -6.89 14.91 2.96
CA PRO A 703 -6.02 16.08 3.05
C PRO A 703 -6.09 16.97 1.81
N ALA A 704 -6.30 18.25 2.03
CA ALA A 704 -6.21 19.29 1.01
C ALA A 704 -4.85 20.01 1.11
N VAL A 705 -4.55 20.89 0.14
CA VAL A 705 -3.31 21.67 0.15
C VAL A 705 -3.14 22.49 1.46
N ALA A 706 -4.24 22.99 2.01
CA ALA A 706 -4.21 23.75 3.28
C ALA A 706 -3.91 22.89 4.52
N ASP A 707 -4.06 21.59 4.42
CA ASP A 707 -3.79 20.64 5.50
C ASP A 707 -2.32 20.15 5.49
N MET A 708 -1.55 20.52 4.47
CA MET A 708 -0.11 20.24 4.39
C MET A 708 0.68 21.04 5.43
N PRO A 709 1.85 20.52 5.88
CA PRO A 709 2.77 21.35 6.67
C PRO A 709 3.12 22.65 5.93
N LEU A 710 3.19 23.77 6.66
CA LEU A 710 3.61 25.05 6.08
C LEU A 710 5.06 24.98 5.57
N ASP A 711 5.90 24.16 6.22
CA ASP A 711 7.28 23.88 5.85
C ASP A 711 7.46 22.35 5.81
N LEU A 712 7.53 21.76 4.61
CA LEU A 712 7.78 20.34 4.40
C LEU A 712 9.17 20.13 3.80
N ARG A 713 10.03 19.44 4.53
CA ARG A 713 11.41 19.17 4.15
C ARG A 713 11.63 17.68 4.02
N VAL A 714 11.88 17.20 2.81
CA VAL A 714 12.14 15.79 2.52
C VAL A 714 13.55 15.62 2.02
N LYS A 715 14.30 14.71 2.65
CA LYS A 715 15.64 14.33 2.25
C LYS A 715 15.73 12.80 2.13
N LEU A 716 16.32 12.33 1.04
CA LEU A 716 16.71 10.93 0.90
C LEU A 716 18.08 10.72 1.56
N VAL A 717 18.29 9.55 2.17
CA VAL A 717 19.60 9.18 2.72
C VAL A 717 20.59 9.05 1.58
N GLU A 718 21.70 9.77 1.65
CA GLU A 718 22.73 9.81 0.63
C GLU A 718 23.81 8.76 0.86
N ASN A 719 24.50 8.34 -0.22
CA ASN A 719 25.68 7.47 -0.18
C ASN A 719 25.45 6.11 0.50
N ARG A 720 24.22 5.63 0.52
CA ARG A 720 23.84 4.31 1.03
C ARG A 720 23.26 3.47 -0.11
N LYS A 721 23.63 2.20 -0.12
CA LYS A 721 23.12 1.18 -1.05
C LYS A 721 22.42 0.10 -0.24
N ASN A 722 21.42 -0.53 -0.85
CA ASN A 722 20.89 -1.75 -0.26
C ASN A 722 22.00 -2.81 -0.22
N PRO A 723 22.33 -3.40 0.91
CA PRO A 723 23.31 -4.47 0.98
C PRO A 723 22.84 -5.76 0.30
N GLU A 724 21.53 -5.94 0.16
CA GLU A 724 20.95 -7.07 -0.59
C GLU A 724 21.03 -6.83 -2.09
N ASP A 725 21.08 -7.91 -2.86
CA ASP A 725 21.13 -7.87 -4.33
C ASP A 725 19.73 -7.56 -4.92
N THR A 726 19.24 -6.36 -4.64
CA THR A 726 18.07 -5.79 -5.29
C THR A 726 18.47 -5.15 -6.63
N VAL A 727 17.48 -4.67 -7.40
CA VAL A 727 17.77 -4.01 -8.68
C VAL A 727 18.60 -2.74 -8.43
N PHE A 728 19.85 -2.74 -8.92
CA PHE A 728 20.84 -1.69 -8.70
C PHE A 728 20.99 -1.24 -7.24
N HIS A 729 20.78 -2.15 -6.28
CA HIS A 729 20.88 -1.88 -4.84
C HIS A 729 19.90 -0.80 -4.32
N SER A 730 18.76 -0.64 -4.97
CA SER A 730 17.67 0.22 -4.51
C SER A 730 16.90 -0.41 -3.35
N LYS A 731 16.11 0.38 -2.65
CA LYS A 731 15.11 -0.07 -1.68
C LYS A 731 13.72 0.41 -2.08
N ALA A 732 12.71 -0.32 -1.64
CA ALA A 732 11.32 0.01 -1.84
C ALA A 732 10.92 1.32 -1.15
N VAL A 733 10.11 2.13 -1.83
CA VAL A 733 9.62 3.43 -1.36
C VAL A 733 8.08 3.53 -1.45
N GLY A 734 7.40 2.42 -1.74
CA GLY A 734 5.94 2.41 -1.89
C GLY A 734 5.20 2.59 -0.58
N GLU A 735 5.40 1.71 0.39
CA GLU A 735 4.67 1.68 1.66
C GLU A 735 5.39 2.39 2.82
N PRO A 736 6.72 2.26 3.02
CA PRO A 736 7.39 2.76 4.22
C PRO A 736 7.13 4.25 4.52
N PRO A 737 7.05 5.16 3.53
CA PRO A 737 6.78 6.57 3.80
C PRO A 737 5.42 6.86 4.44
N PHE A 738 4.45 5.96 4.31
CA PHE A 738 3.12 6.12 4.91
C PHE A 738 3.19 6.26 6.44
N MET A 739 4.05 5.47 7.10
CA MET A 739 4.20 5.46 8.55
C MET A 739 4.87 6.73 9.11
N LEU A 740 5.52 7.53 8.25
CA LEU A 740 6.08 8.83 8.67
C LEU A 740 4.99 9.79 9.19
N GLY A 741 3.73 9.61 8.75
CA GLY A 741 2.56 10.34 9.24
C GLY A 741 2.27 10.14 10.74
N ILE A 742 2.78 9.08 11.37
CA ILE A 742 2.63 8.82 12.81
C ILE A 742 3.21 9.97 13.63
N SER A 743 4.29 10.60 13.16
CA SER A 743 4.90 11.76 13.82
C SER A 743 3.92 12.92 14.04
N VAL A 744 2.96 13.12 13.12
CA VAL A 744 1.94 14.17 13.23
C VAL A 744 0.95 13.85 14.36
N TRP A 745 0.47 12.62 14.42
CA TRP A 745 -0.44 12.15 15.46
C TRP A 745 0.21 12.23 16.86
N CYS A 746 1.46 11.78 16.98
CA CYS A 746 2.23 11.92 18.22
C CYS A 746 2.47 13.40 18.59
N ALA A 747 2.72 14.29 17.61
CA ALA A 747 2.87 15.72 17.87
C ALA A 747 1.58 16.38 18.38
N ILE A 748 0.41 16.00 17.86
CA ILE A 748 -0.90 16.47 18.38
C ILE A 748 -1.07 16.02 19.84
N LYS A 749 -0.77 14.76 20.15
CA LYS A 749 -0.83 14.26 21.52
C LYS A 749 0.17 14.96 22.44
N ASP A 750 1.37 15.27 21.94
CA ASP A 750 2.38 16.03 22.68
C ASP A 750 1.90 17.45 23.03
N ALA A 751 1.24 18.13 22.09
CA ALA A 751 0.64 19.44 22.35
C ALA A 751 -0.42 19.38 23.45
N VAL A 752 -1.29 18.39 23.41
CA VAL A 752 -2.35 18.19 24.40
C VAL A 752 -1.79 17.76 25.78
N ALA A 753 -0.77 16.89 25.79
CA ALA A 753 -0.09 16.45 27.03
C ALA A 753 0.54 17.64 27.81
N SER A 754 0.94 18.70 27.12
CA SER A 754 1.48 19.93 27.75
C SER A 754 0.52 20.57 28.75
N LEU A 755 -0.80 20.36 28.62
CA LEU A 755 -1.82 20.86 29.53
C LEU A 755 -1.76 20.23 30.93
N ALA A 756 -1.19 19.00 31.02
CA ALA A 756 -0.96 18.29 32.28
C ALA A 756 0.54 18.14 32.58
N ASP A 757 1.36 19.11 32.15
CA ASP A 757 2.81 19.19 32.38
C ASP A 757 3.53 17.89 31.89
N TYR A 758 3.04 17.28 30.80
CA TYR A 758 3.54 16.03 30.19
C TYR A 758 3.54 14.81 31.12
N ARG A 759 2.71 14.80 32.17
CA ARG A 759 2.64 13.74 33.18
C ARG A 759 1.53 12.72 32.96
N ALA A 760 0.82 12.81 31.85
CA ALA A 760 -0.21 11.86 31.47
C ALA A 760 -0.30 11.77 29.95
N GLN A 761 -0.68 10.59 29.46
CA GLN A 761 -0.94 10.34 28.06
C GLN A 761 -2.38 10.75 27.73
N PRO A 762 -2.58 11.69 26.75
CA PRO A 762 -3.92 12.01 26.27
C PRO A 762 -4.55 10.82 25.55
N GLN A 763 -5.78 10.50 25.87
CA GLN A 763 -6.58 9.49 25.17
C GLN A 763 -7.16 10.09 23.89
N ILE A 764 -6.39 10.01 22.81
CA ILE A 764 -6.77 10.49 21.47
C ILE A 764 -6.62 9.33 20.52
N ASP A 765 -7.73 8.69 20.20
CA ASP A 765 -7.78 7.62 19.20
C ASP A 765 -7.44 8.17 17.80
N ALA A 766 -7.03 7.29 16.89
CA ALA A 766 -6.82 7.64 15.50
C ALA A 766 -8.11 7.39 14.67
N PRO A 767 -8.49 8.34 13.79
CA PRO A 767 -7.89 9.64 13.52
C PRO A 767 -8.11 10.66 14.65
N ALA A 768 -7.12 11.52 14.89
CA ALA A 768 -7.20 12.63 15.86
C ALA A 768 -8.07 13.75 15.29
N THR A 769 -9.37 13.52 15.11
CA THR A 769 -10.31 14.56 14.69
C THR A 769 -10.37 15.68 15.73
N PRO A 770 -10.76 16.90 15.36
CA PRO A 770 -10.92 18.01 16.32
C PRO A 770 -11.75 17.65 17.54
N GLU A 771 -12.81 16.87 17.39
CA GLU A 771 -13.63 16.37 18.49
C GLU A 771 -12.80 15.49 19.45
N ARG A 772 -12.05 14.49 18.96
CA ARG A 772 -11.21 13.62 19.79
C ARG A 772 -10.09 14.39 20.47
N VAL A 773 -9.49 15.35 19.76
CA VAL A 773 -8.49 16.27 20.34
C VAL A 773 -9.09 17.06 21.48
N LEU A 774 -10.31 17.61 21.32
CA LEU A 774 -11.00 18.35 22.37
C LEU A 774 -11.32 17.49 23.60
N TRP A 775 -11.71 16.22 23.41
CA TRP A 775 -11.90 15.28 24.52
C TRP A 775 -10.56 15.04 25.26
N GLY A 776 -9.46 14.87 24.55
CA GLY A 776 -8.13 14.76 25.15
C GLY A 776 -7.73 16.01 25.94
N VAL A 777 -8.03 17.21 25.42
CA VAL A 777 -7.84 18.50 26.12
C VAL A 777 -8.63 18.54 27.43
N GLU A 778 -9.90 18.16 27.39
CA GLU A 778 -10.76 18.11 28.60
C GLU A 778 -10.23 17.10 29.64
N GLN A 779 -9.75 15.94 29.18
CA GLN A 779 -9.12 14.94 30.04
C GLN A 779 -7.89 15.52 30.75
N MET A 780 -6.97 16.15 30.02
CA MET A 780 -5.74 16.72 30.57
C MET A 780 -6.04 17.85 31.55
N ARG A 781 -7.02 18.73 31.27
CA ARG A 781 -7.44 19.79 32.19
C ARG A 781 -7.99 19.23 33.50
N LYS A 782 -8.81 18.18 33.45
CA LYS A 782 -9.35 17.51 34.66
C LYS A 782 -8.24 16.89 35.50
N LEU A 783 -7.26 16.20 34.88
CA LEU A 783 -6.11 15.61 35.57
C LEU A 783 -5.28 16.68 36.29
N LYS A 784 -4.97 17.81 35.63
CA LYS A 784 -4.24 18.93 36.25
C LYS A 784 -4.99 19.53 37.44
N GLN A 785 -6.30 19.72 37.31
CA GLN A 785 -7.13 20.21 38.41
C GLN A 785 -7.18 19.24 39.60
N ALA A 786 -7.21 17.92 39.35
CA ALA A 786 -7.17 16.90 40.39
C ALA A 786 -5.83 16.90 41.13
N ALA A 787 -4.71 17.01 40.41
CA ALA A 787 -3.37 17.08 40.98
C ALA A 787 -3.11 18.38 41.80
N SER A 788 -3.83 19.46 41.50
CA SER A 788 -3.68 20.75 42.22
C SER A 788 -4.54 20.86 43.47
N LYS A 789 -5.48 19.93 43.76
CA LYS A 789 -6.27 19.91 45.00
C LYS A 789 -5.40 19.37 46.15
N PRO A 790 -5.23 20.10 47.29
CA PRO A 790 -4.49 19.58 48.43
C PRO A 790 -5.19 18.30 48.92
N ALA A 791 -4.37 17.31 49.29
CA ALA A 791 -4.88 16.09 49.91
C ALA A 791 -5.72 16.51 51.16
N ALA A 792 -7.00 16.11 51.19
CA ALA A 792 -7.86 16.40 52.30
C ALA A 792 -7.22 15.79 53.56
N THR A 793 -6.79 16.64 54.49
CA THR A 793 -6.27 16.24 55.81
C THR A 793 -7.35 15.39 56.48
N GLN A 794 -7.13 14.09 56.61
CA GLN A 794 -7.93 13.24 57.50
C GLN A 794 -7.77 13.78 58.89
N THR A 795 -8.68 14.61 59.34
CA THR A 795 -8.84 14.91 60.75
C THR A 795 -9.42 13.68 61.42
N THR A 796 -8.56 12.95 62.13
CA THR A 796 -8.97 11.89 63.06
C THR A 796 -9.80 12.58 64.17
N PRO A 797 -11.04 12.14 64.45
CA PRO A 797 -11.77 12.64 65.64
C PRO A 797 -11.06 12.11 66.91
N ALA A 798 -10.84 12.99 67.89
CA ALA A 798 -10.34 12.69 69.21
C ALA A 798 -11.30 11.87 70.05
#